data_218fb6164a83e7725b08ae4126b08108
#
_entry.id   218fb6164a83e7725b08ae4126b08108
#
_cell.length_a   1.000
_cell.length_b   1.000
_cell.length_c   1.000
_cell.angle_alpha   90.00
_cell.angle_beta   90.00
_cell.angle_gamma   90.00
#
_symmetry.space_group_name_H-M   'P 1'
#
loop_
_entity.id
_entity.type
_entity.pdbx_description
1 polymer ?
#
loop_
_entity_poly.entity_id
_entity_poly.type
_entity_poly.pdbx_seq_one_letter_code
_entity_poly.pdbx_strand_id
1 'polypeptide(L)'
;MMRLPIDSVTSKRSSVSLAWVFVVIGAALTIRIEDRAQATEVHASGGRIAMMSPQFHPIITKDDFVFVANTPNHTVDVIDKKVNRVVRQIPVGIEPVGLAIRPDGKELWVANHVSDSVSIVDIEPASQTFFQIVHTIQDIDPKTQATRFDEPVGIVFASNQKAYVSLSSENQIAVIDTTSREITKRLRIPAQDPRGMAVRDGRLYVIPFESNNQTQLSGGKKEDIDGDLVTFDAWDHSIQNNNVLSIGHVVDIVKNPKVPDRDLFVFDIESDRLLETVSSLGTLQYGIAVNSQGRVFVAQTDARNDVNGRAGTKKHGLAELGNRPFLNRITTVEWTKGTESVVTSKPSVAWMELEPLPPEDPTHQTAQATPFAVEVSLDDRFLYLTAAGSDSFSIIEASSGKLLGRCAVGAVPQGVSIEYRDNRPVTAWVLSAASNTVERIGIEDFSDPRCTQTIQLEDPTDGVVKNGRIAFTTAKASTSGTFSCASCHPDGHTDQLLWVLTTPIVTGGQQIMPRSTMPVRGLRDTAPFHWDGIPGDPYGGIHSASIHRGVKPNSAIDSPESTTRHLIDGGLASTMARVGEESKNDEGKAGLLSAKERDAMARFLLNVPYPPAPRRAYDNQLSKKAKQGFKLFHVDGDLDPGKPKPNVCGDCHRLPHLVSTNTPGTGMDAPTWRGAYDRWLILPQGRLNIIDFDFFKRIIEDGAPERSIWQMSWGGRPRFDPVWEMVLEGSTGFPGAFARQVTVNRQTAKLEATGQLMRALVEASRQGTIELRGHGVRLDSQSACELEFFGDSKTQGGIRFGTDDGSQATDTEELLSLAEQGKLVFTLTARMGSEATANHPQPELWTSGSIEQQRGRQVFPIATSEEKLLRLSGRYFGKDAWVFVDGKRVAGSVDEQQGDAVGIRLEI
;
A
#
# COMPACT_ATOMS: atom_id res chain seq x y z
N MET A 1 -18.38 3.23 -32.29
CA MET A 1 -19.45 2.85 -31.39
C MET A 1 -20.04 1.53 -31.82
N MET A 2 -20.08 0.52 -30.97
CA MET A 2 -20.50 -0.83 -31.34
C MET A 2 -21.53 -1.38 -30.35
N ARG A 3 -22.65 -1.89 -30.82
CA ARG A 3 -23.78 -2.42 -30.04
C ARG A 3 -24.03 -3.90 -30.39
N LEU A 4 -24.07 -4.76 -29.41
CA LEU A 4 -24.48 -6.15 -29.59
C LEU A 4 -26.01 -6.26 -29.55
N PRO A 5 -26.64 -7.02 -30.46
CA PRO A 5 -28.07 -7.14 -30.48
C PRO A 5 -28.61 -8.04 -29.36
N ILE A 6 -29.68 -7.64 -28.70
CA ILE A 6 -30.43 -8.49 -27.76
C ILE A 6 -31.90 -8.44 -28.09
N ASP A 7 -32.50 -9.57 -28.05
CA ASP A 7 -33.95 -9.69 -28.09
C ASP A 7 -34.63 -9.20 -26.81
N SER A 8 -35.66 -8.47 -27.01
CA SER A 8 -36.50 -7.68 -26.12
C SER A 8 -36.77 -8.20 -24.70
N VAL A 9 -36.36 -7.44 -23.65
CA VAL A 9 -37.16 -7.29 -22.44
C VAL A 9 -37.04 -5.85 -21.95
N THR A 10 -38.20 -5.22 -21.76
CA THR A 10 -38.40 -3.85 -21.34
C THR A 10 -38.04 -3.61 -19.88
N SER A 11 -37.15 -2.71 -19.55
CA SER A 11 -37.16 -2.00 -18.29
C SER A 11 -36.28 -0.72 -18.28
N LYS A 12 -36.64 0.16 -17.47
CA LYS A 12 -36.34 1.59 -17.25
C LYS A 12 -34.89 2.05 -17.55
N ARG A 13 -34.83 3.18 -18.26
CA ARG A 13 -33.59 3.93 -18.58
C ARG A 13 -32.98 4.53 -17.33
N SER A 14 -31.68 4.23 -17.11
CA SER A 14 -30.79 5.10 -16.39
C SER A 14 -29.61 5.45 -17.32
N SER A 15 -29.31 6.72 -17.44
CA SER A 15 -28.24 7.24 -18.26
C SER A 15 -26.91 7.09 -17.49
N VAL A 16 -26.03 6.25 -17.98
CA VAL A 16 -24.67 6.09 -17.42
C VAL A 16 -23.68 6.95 -18.22
N SER A 17 -22.82 7.62 -17.51
CA SER A 17 -21.79 8.51 -18.06
C SER A 17 -20.72 7.77 -18.84
N LEU A 18 -20.21 8.44 -19.86
CA LEU A 18 -19.28 7.94 -20.85
C LEU A 18 -17.84 7.84 -20.33
N ALA A 19 -17.22 6.66 -20.41
CA ALA A 19 -15.77 6.51 -20.33
C ALA A 19 -15.16 6.50 -21.75
N TRP A 20 -14.22 7.41 -22.01
CA TRP A 20 -13.45 7.44 -23.24
C TRP A 20 -12.16 6.63 -23.06
N VAL A 21 -11.96 5.64 -23.90
CA VAL A 21 -10.71 4.88 -23.94
C VAL A 21 -10.11 5.01 -25.35
N PHE A 22 -8.86 5.42 -25.43
CA PHE A 22 -8.10 5.48 -26.66
C PHE A 22 -7.32 4.17 -26.83
N VAL A 23 -7.63 3.41 -27.83
CA VAL A 23 -6.80 2.30 -28.30
C VAL A 23 -6.22 2.70 -29.65
N VAL A 24 -4.92 2.86 -29.73
CA VAL A 24 -4.24 3.26 -30.98
C VAL A 24 -3.92 1.99 -31.77
N ILE A 25 -4.65 1.74 -32.82
CA ILE A 25 -4.31 0.73 -33.83
C ILE A 25 -3.82 1.52 -35.05
N GLY A 26 -2.52 1.70 -35.23
CA GLY A 26 -1.90 2.23 -36.45
C GLY A 26 -2.43 3.58 -37.01
N ALA A 27 -3.60 3.99 -36.68
CA ALA A 27 -4.25 5.28 -36.86
C ALA A 27 -4.99 5.60 -35.58
N ALA A 28 -5.16 6.86 -35.20
CA ALA A 28 -5.80 7.27 -33.96
C ALA A 28 -7.27 6.78 -33.90
N LEU A 29 -7.47 5.57 -33.40
CA LEU A 29 -8.78 4.96 -33.26
C LEU A 29 -9.37 5.34 -31.90
N THR A 30 -10.51 6.00 -31.86
CA THR A 30 -11.23 6.28 -30.63
C THR A 30 -12.24 5.17 -30.40
N ILE A 31 -12.05 4.37 -29.36
CA ILE A 31 -13.01 3.33 -28.94
C ILE A 31 -13.80 3.87 -27.76
N ARG A 32 -15.11 3.79 -27.85
CA ARG A 32 -16.05 4.16 -26.80
C ARG A 32 -16.92 2.96 -26.46
N ILE A 33 -16.99 2.60 -25.19
CA ILE A 33 -17.85 1.53 -24.71
C ILE A 33 -19.00 2.16 -23.93
N GLU A 34 -20.23 1.86 -24.35
CA GLU A 34 -21.42 2.23 -23.60
C GLU A 34 -22.07 0.95 -23.06
N ASP A 35 -22.21 0.90 -21.74
CA ASP A 35 -22.86 -0.22 -21.06
C ASP A 35 -24.31 0.11 -20.70
N ARG A 36 -25.18 -0.88 -20.85
CA ARG A 36 -26.49 -0.93 -20.23
C ARG A 36 -26.44 -2.01 -19.16
N ALA A 37 -25.91 -1.64 -18.00
CA ALA A 37 -25.72 -2.57 -16.91
C ALA A 37 -27.05 -3.25 -16.50
N GLN A 38 -27.14 -4.55 -16.69
CA GLN A 38 -27.73 -5.44 -15.70
C GLN A 38 -26.55 -6.11 -15.00
N ALA A 39 -26.27 -5.68 -13.79
CA ALA A 39 -25.32 -6.31 -12.94
C ALA A 39 -25.67 -7.78 -12.81
N THR A 40 -24.82 -8.68 -13.33
CA THR A 40 -24.69 -9.98 -12.70
C THR A 40 -24.27 -9.70 -11.26
N GLU A 41 -25.01 -10.24 -10.31
CA GLU A 41 -24.68 -10.17 -8.90
C GLU A 41 -23.27 -10.75 -8.68
N VAL A 42 -22.25 -9.92 -8.93
CA VAL A 42 -21.02 -10.05 -8.19
C VAL A 42 -21.47 -9.68 -6.78
N HIS A 43 -21.38 -10.58 -5.84
CA HIS A 43 -21.53 -10.29 -4.43
C HIS A 43 -20.46 -9.25 -4.05
N ALA A 44 -20.66 -8.00 -4.46
CA ALA A 44 -20.05 -6.88 -3.85
C ALA A 44 -20.65 -6.84 -2.45
N SER A 45 -19.91 -7.39 -1.50
CA SER A 45 -20.16 -7.07 -0.10
C SER A 45 -20.21 -5.56 -0.04
N GLY A 46 -21.32 -4.97 0.41
CA GLY A 46 -21.53 -3.52 0.45
C GLY A 46 -20.64 -2.81 1.47
N GLY A 47 -19.44 -3.32 1.73
CA GLY A 47 -18.44 -2.79 2.65
C GLY A 47 -17.46 -1.85 1.96
N ARG A 48 -16.93 -0.90 2.72
CA ARG A 48 -15.88 0.02 2.24
C ARG A 48 -14.62 -0.74 1.85
N ILE A 49 -13.92 -0.22 0.85
CA ILE A 49 -12.62 -0.73 0.41
C ILE A 49 -11.60 -0.36 1.49
N ALA A 50 -10.85 -1.33 2.00
CA ALA A 50 -9.73 -1.15 2.91
C ALA A 50 -8.41 -1.22 2.11
N MET A 51 -7.63 -0.13 2.14
CA MET A 51 -6.37 -0.05 1.37
C MET A 51 -5.15 -0.53 2.15
N MET A 52 -5.33 -1.02 3.38
CA MET A 52 -4.26 -1.45 4.27
C MET A 52 -3.20 -0.37 4.51
N SER A 53 -3.64 0.85 4.75
CA SER A 53 -2.72 1.96 5.04
C SER A 53 -1.93 1.71 6.34
N PRO A 54 -0.63 2.00 6.36
CA PRO A 54 0.22 1.82 7.53
C PRO A 54 -0.15 2.81 8.63
N GLN A 55 -0.04 2.41 9.89
CA GLN A 55 -0.34 3.29 11.01
C GLN A 55 0.93 3.68 11.78
N PHE A 56 0.98 4.93 12.24
CA PHE A 56 2.01 5.41 13.14
C PHE A 56 1.42 6.40 14.15
N HIS A 57 1.50 6.10 15.46
CA HIS A 57 0.84 6.84 16.54
C HIS A 57 -0.66 7.10 16.28
N PRO A 58 -1.44 6.06 15.95
CA PRO A 58 -2.85 6.21 15.59
C PRO A 58 -3.77 6.47 16.80
N ILE A 59 -3.23 6.44 18.02
CA ILE A 59 -3.96 6.67 19.26
C ILE A 59 -3.15 7.59 20.18
N ILE A 60 -3.80 8.57 20.77
CA ILE A 60 -3.15 9.53 21.67
C ILE A 60 -4.08 9.95 22.79
N THR A 61 -3.55 10.01 24.01
CA THR A 61 -4.30 10.46 25.18
C THR A 61 -4.04 11.93 25.48
N LYS A 62 -5.10 12.68 25.79
CA LYS A 62 -5.00 14.06 26.29
C LYS A 62 -6.15 14.37 27.23
N ASP A 63 -5.84 14.90 28.41
CA ASP A 63 -6.81 15.28 29.43
C ASP A 63 -7.82 14.13 29.69
N ASP A 64 -9.13 14.40 29.57
CA ASP A 64 -10.20 13.42 29.75
C ASP A 64 -10.46 12.54 28.51
N PHE A 65 -9.73 12.72 27.40
CA PHE A 65 -10.03 12.06 26.13
C PHE A 65 -8.89 11.16 25.64
N VAL A 66 -9.29 10.15 24.83
CA VAL A 66 -8.43 9.38 23.96
C VAL A 66 -8.89 9.62 22.53
N PHE A 67 -7.98 10.11 21.68
CA PHE A 67 -8.22 10.29 20.26
C PHE A 67 -7.69 9.08 19.50
N VAL A 68 -8.48 8.56 18.59
CA VAL A 68 -8.16 7.35 17.83
C VAL A 68 -8.40 7.57 16.35
N ALA A 69 -7.40 7.35 15.54
CA ALA A 69 -7.55 7.28 14.08
C ALA A 69 -8.34 6.01 13.72
N ASN A 70 -9.64 6.18 13.47
CA ASN A 70 -10.49 5.09 13.00
C ASN A 70 -10.38 4.99 11.48
N THR A 71 -9.33 4.30 11.03
CA THR A 71 -8.95 4.19 9.61
C THR A 71 -10.09 3.67 8.73
N PRO A 72 -10.80 2.56 9.08
CA PRO A 72 -11.87 2.05 8.22
C PRO A 72 -13.11 2.96 8.16
N ASN A 73 -13.34 3.81 9.17
CA ASN A 73 -14.48 4.72 9.20
C ASN A 73 -14.17 6.12 8.68
N HIS A 74 -12.89 6.44 8.43
CA HIS A 74 -12.42 7.76 8.00
C HIS A 74 -12.77 8.86 9.00
N THR A 75 -12.64 8.54 10.30
CA THR A 75 -12.91 9.45 11.41
C THR A 75 -11.74 9.47 12.41
N VAL A 76 -11.69 10.52 13.21
CA VAL A 76 -11.06 10.44 14.53
C VAL A 76 -12.15 10.21 15.55
N ASP A 77 -12.09 9.05 16.21
CA ASP A 77 -13.01 8.72 17.30
C ASP A 77 -12.49 9.26 18.62
N VAL A 78 -13.34 9.97 19.35
CA VAL A 78 -13.01 10.56 20.66
C VAL A 78 -13.65 9.71 21.75
N ILE A 79 -12.82 9.06 22.56
CA ILE A 79 -13.26 8.27 23.71
C ILE A 79 -13.13 9.12 24.96
N ASP A 80 -14.22 9.25 25.73
CA ASP A 80 -14.20 9.84 27.04
C ASP A 80 -13.74 8.80 28.07
N LYS A 81 -12.64 9.10 28.79
CA LYS A 81 -12.02 8.19 29.76
C LYS A 81 -12.88 7.92 31.01
N LYS A 82 -13.85 8.82 31.34
CA LYS A 82 -14.74 8.67 32.50
C LYS A 82 -15.85 7.67 32.26
N VAL A 83 -16.38 7.66 31.03
CA VAL A 83 -17.47 6.77 30.64
C VAL A 83 -17.01 5.61 29.77
N ASN A 84 -15.75 5.61 29.32
CA ASN A 84 -15.11 4.57 28.51
C ASN A 84 -15.90 4.21 27.24
N ARG A 85 -16.32 5.20 26.49
CA ARG A 85 -17.03 5.02 25.23
C ARG A 85 -16.71 6.13 24.24
N VAL A 86 -16.92 5.90 22.97
CA VAL A 86 -16.87 6.93 21.94
C VAL A 86 -17.98 7.94 22.20
N VAL A 87 -17.62 9.21 22.33
CA VAL A 87 -18.54 10.32 22.55
C VAL A 87 -18.65 11.24 21.34
N ARG A 88 -17.67 11.17 20.45
CA ARG A 88 -17.64 11.95 19.21
C ARG A 88 -16.92 11.19 18.12
N GLN A 89 -17.38 11.30 16.87
CA GLN A 89 -16.66 10.91 15.66
C GLN A 89 -16.43 12.17 14.83
N ILE A 90 -15.20 12.46 14.51
CA ILE A 90 -14.80 13.63 13.73
C ILE A 90 -14.47 13.14 12.34
N PRO A 91 -15.29 13.42 11.30
CA PRO A 91 -14.96 13.04 9.94
C PRO A 91 -13.70 13.74 9.48
N VAL A 92 -12.75 12.98 8.92
CA VAL A 92 -11.48 13.47 8.38
C VAL A 92 -11.27 12.99 6.94
N GLY A 93 -10.05 13.01 6.42
CA GLY A 93 -9.74 12.43 5.12
C GLY A 93 -9.84 10.91 5.10
N ILE A 94 -9.61 10.33 3.93
CA ILE A 94 -9.69 8.88 3.71
C ILE A 94 -8.46 8.20 4.34
N GLU A 95 -8.74 7.17 5.14
CA GLU A 95 -7.77 6.39 5.90
C GLU A 95 -6.83 7.23 6.75
N PRO A 96 -7.32 7.81 7.86
CA PRO A 96 -6.47 8.44 8.87
C PRO A 96 -5.58 7.39 9.54
N VAL A 97 -4.27 7.67 9.67
CA VAL A 97 -3.27 6.69 10.12
C VAL A 97 -2.35 7.20 11.23
N GLY A 98 -2.24 8.52 11.39
CA GLY A 98 -1.33 9.12 12.35
C GLY A 98 -1.90 10.36 13.02
N LEU A 99 -1.63 10.51 14.31
CA LEU A 99 -2.12 11.60 15.14
C LEU A 99 -0.97 12.29 15.85
N ALA A 100 -1.03 13.62 15.94
CA ALA A 100 -0.15 14.40 16.79
C ALA A 100 -0.87 15.62 17.37
N ILE A 101 -0.66 15.91 18.63
CA ILE A 101 -1.20 17.11 19.29
C ILE A 101 -0.12 18.19 19.29
N ARG A 102 -0.46 19.40 18.82
CA ARG A 102 0.44 20.56 18.91
C ARG A 102 0.79 20.82 20.38
N PRO A 103 2.04 21.17 20.72
CA PRO A 103 2.48 21.25 22.12
C PRO A 103 1.67 22.18 23.03
N ASP A 104 0.99 23.20 22.47
CA ASP A 104 0.07 24.07 23.23
C ASP A 104 -1.29 23.40 23.54
N GLY A 105 -1.51 22.20 23.01
CA GLY A 105 -2.72 21.41 23.28
C GLY A 105 -3.99 21.87 22.56
N LYS A 106 -3.91 22.76 21.58
CA LYS A 106 -5.07 23.37 20.92
C LYS A 106 -5.49 22.71 19.62
N GLU A 107 -4.59 22.05 18.94
CA GLU A 107 -4.82 21.39 17.65
C GLU A 107 -4.40 19.93 17.69
N LEU A 108 -5.23 19.07 17.10
CA LEU A 108 -4.92 17.69 16.73
C LEU A 108 -4.70 17.64 15.23
N TRP A 109 -3.53 17.19 14.80
CA TRP A 109 -3.18 16.99 13.42
C TRP A 109 -3.34 15.51 13.06
N VAL A 110 -3.96 15.24 11.91
CA VAL A 110 -4.36 13.89 11.45
C VAL A 110 -3.80 13.64 10.07
N ALA A 111 -2.90 12.68 9.93
CA ALA A 111 -2.42 12.23 8.64
C ALA A 111 -3.48 11.35 7.96
N ASN A 112 -3.95 11.77 6.81
CA ASN A 112 -4.92 11.04 5.98
C ASN A 112 -4.19 10.43 4.79
N HIS A 113 -3.80 9.18 4.94
CA HIS A 113 -2.86 8.50 4.04
C HIS A 113 -3.32 8.50 2.58
N VAL A 114 -4.57 8.12 2.34
CA VAL A 114 -5.15 8.03 0.98
C VAL A 114 -5.64 9.39 0.47
N SER A 115 -5.92 10.35 1.37
CA SER A 115 -6.32 11.71 0.95
C SER A 115 -5.15 12.63 0.62
N ASP A 116 -3.91 12.19 0.84
CA ASP A 116 -2.71 13.00 0.60
C ASP A 116 -2.79 14.34 1.32
N SER A 117 -3.20 14.30 2.58
CA SER A 117 -3.47 15.52 3.35
C SER A 117 -3.25 15.33 4.86
N VAL A 118 -3.12 16.45 5.55
CA VAL A 118 -3.23 16.51 7.01
C VAL A 118 -4.43 17.37 7.39
N SER A 119 -5.38 16.79 8.11
CA SER A 119 -6.49 17.53 8.71
C SER A 119 -6.06 18.14 10.04
N ILE A 120 -6.31 19.43 10.23
CA ILE A 120 -6.09 20.13 11.51
C ILE A 120 -7.43 20.28 12.21
N VAL A 121 -7.60 19.58 13.31
CA VAL A 121 -8.80 19.58 14.14
C VAL A 121 -8.57 20.51 15.34
N ASP A 122 -9.49 21.43 15.56
CA ASP A 122 -9.52 22.28 16.75
C ASP A 122 -9.98 21.45 17.96
N ILE A 123 -9.13 21.34 18.98
CA ILE A 123 -9.42 20.62 20.22
C ILE A 123 -9.39 21.53 21.45
N GLU A 124 -9.52 22.87 21.28
CA GLU A 124 -9.66 23.81 22.37
C GLU A 124 -11.12 23.88 22.82
N PRO A 125 -11.46 23.43 24.05
CA PRO A 125 -12.85 23.29 24.48
C PRO A 125 -13.67 24.60 24.47
N ALA A 126 -13.00 25.74 24.54
CA ALA A 126 -13.67 27.07 24.54
C ALA A 126 -13.90 27.61 23.11
N SER A 127 -13.44 26.90 22.07
CA SER A 127 -13.56 27.34 20.68
C SER A 127 -14.95 27.07 20.11
N GLN A 128 -15.40 27.94 19.21
CA GLN A 128 -16.62 27.70 18.43
C GLN A 128 -16.48 26.58 17.38
N THR A 129 -15.22 26.23 17.04
CA THR A 129 -14.88 25.17 16.10
C THR A 129 -14.37 23.90 16.81
N PHE A 130 -14.69 23.76 18.12
CA PHE A 130 -14.29 22.59 18.90
C PHE A 130 -14.74 21.29 18.23
N PHE A 131 -13.78 20.37 18.01
CA PHE A 131 -13.94 19.12 17.28
C PHE A 131 -14.31 19.27 15.79
N GLN A 132 -13.93 20.40 15.17
CA GLN A 132 -14.10 20.62 13.73
C GLN A 132 -12.73 20.68 13.03
N ILE A 133 -12.68 20.28 11.76
CA ILE A 133 -11.51 20.55 10.91
C ILE A 133 -11.50 22.04 10.58
N VAL A 134 -10.44 22.73 10.97
CA VAL A 134 -10.24 24.15 10.71
C VAL A 134 -9.33 24.43 9.52
N HIS A 135 -8.54 23.42 9.09
CA HIS A 135 -7.66 23.54 7.94
C HIS A 135 -7.27 22.16 7.42
N THR A 136 -6.98 22.06 6.13
CA THR A 136 -6.35 20.89 5.49
C THR A 136 -5.04 21.30 4.87
N ILE A 137 -3.93 20.70 5.30
CA ILE A 137 -2.63 20.84 4.66
C ILE A 137 -2.54 19.81 3.54
N GLN A 138 -2.17 20.26 2.36
CA GLN A 138 -1.93 19.47 1.16
C GLN A 138 -1.02 20.25 0.21
N ASP A 139 -0.39 19.58 -0.74
CA ASP A 139 0.41 20.25 -1.77
C ASP A 139 0.01 19.71 -3.15
N ILE A 140 -0.80 20.48 -3.86
CA ILE A 140 -1.22 20.15 -5.22
C ILE A 140 -0.47 21.07 -6.20
N ASP A 141 0.22 20.47 -7.14
CA ASP A 141 0.90 21.22 -8.19
C ASP A 141 -0.12 21.92 -9.12
N PRO A 142 -0.09 23.26 -9.24
CA PRO A 142 -1.11 23.98 -10.02
C PRO A 142 -1.05 23.71 -11.52
N LYS A 143 0.08 23.18 -12.04
CA LYS A 143 0.23 22.88 -13.47
C LYS A 143 -0.24 21.47 -13.82
N THR A 144 0.12 20.49 -12.99
CA THR A 144 -0.21 19.08 -13.20
C THR A 144 -1.51 18.67 -12.53
N GLN A 145 -1.99 19.48 -11.58
CA GLN A 145 -3.17 19.19 -10.75
C GLN A 145 -3.06 17.86 -9.97
N ALA A 146 -1.84 17.35 -9.79
CA ALA A 146 -1.50 16.16 -9.05
C ALA A 146 -0.90 16.51 -7.69
N THR A 147 -0.99 15.58 -6.74
CA THR A 147 -0.39 15.76 -5.43
C THR A 147 1.13 15.76 -5.50
N ARG A 148 1.75 16.47 -4.57
CA ARG A 148 3.16 16.38 -4.17
C ARG A 148 3.24 16.11 -2.66
N PHE A 149 2.17 15.59 -2.09
CA PHE A 149 2.03 15.29 -0.66
C PHE A 149 1.46 13.88 -0.49
N ASP A 150 2.10 12.93 -1.19
CA ASP A 150 1.58 11.58 -1.36
C ASP A 150 1.81 10.71 -0.12
N GLU A 151 0.75 10.05 0.33
CA GLU A 151 0.74 9.08 1.42
C GLU A 151 1.38 9.58 2.74
N PRO A 152 0.86 10.64 3.41
CA PRO A 152 1.35 11.07 4.71
C PRO A 152 1.06 10.02 5.80
N VAL A 153 2.04 9.79 6.72
CA VAL A 153 1.93 8.80 7.80
C VAL A 153 2.22 9.40 9.17
N GLY A 154 3.48 9.67 9.49
CA GLY A 154 3.88 10.19 10.78
C GLY A 154 3.80 11.71 10.86
N ILE A 155 3.44 12.22 12.03
CA ILE A 155 3.44 13.66 12.34
C ILE A 155 4.16 13.84 13.67
N VAL A 156 5.12 14.77 13.74
CA VAL A 156 5.77 15.16 14.99
C VAL A 156 5.98 16.66 15.02
N PHE A 157 5.87 17.26 16.21
CA PHE A 157 6.12 18.68 16.43
C PHE A 157 7.52 18.91 17.02
N ALA A 158 8.29 19.81 16.42
CA ALA A 158 9.51 20.34 17.02
C ALA A 158 9.20 21.46 18.00
N SER A 159 8.13 22.22 17.76
CA SER A 159 7.63 23.31 18.61
C SER A 159 6.19 23.65 18.24
N ASN A 160 5.61 24.69 18.88
CA ASN A 160 4.32 25.24 18.46
C ASN A 160 4.35 25.88 17.07
N GLN A 161 5.55 26.17 16.52
CA GLN A 161 5.71 26.84 15.22
C GLN A 161 6.19 25.90 14.12
N LYS A 162 6.65 24.68 14.46
CA LYS A 162 7.26 23.78 13.47
C LYS A 162 6.83 22.33 13.68
N ALA A 163 6.36 21.73 12.60
CA ALA A 163 6.01 20.32 12.51
C ALA A 163 6.72 19.62 11.35
N TYR A 164 6.81 18.30 11.46
CA TYR A 164 7.30 17.41 10.40
C TYR A 164 6.23 16.38 10.08
N VAL A 165 6.04 16.11 8.78
CA VAL A 165 5.15 15.07 8.27
C VAL A 165 5.94 14.16 7.34
N SER A 166 5.92 12.86 7.58
CA SER A 166 6.51 11.88 6.68
C SER A 166 5.58 11.63 5.49
N LEU A 167 6.15 11.67 4.28
CA LEU A 167 5.48 11.40 3.01
C LEU A 167 6.06 10.10 2.46
N SER A 168 5.38 9.00 2.73
CA SER A 168 5.93 7.66 2.55
C SER A 168 6.28 7.36 1.09
N SER A 169 5.36 7.56 0.19
CA SER A 169 5.55 7.33 -1.24
C SER A 169 6.52 8.32 -1.91
N GLU A 170 6.66 9.54 -1.36
CA GLU A 170 7.60 10.56 -1.87
C GLU A 170 9.04 10.39 -1.35
N ASN A 171 9.27 9.52 -0.37
CA ASN A 171 10.54 9.37 0.33
C ASN A 171 11.08 10.70 0.87
N GLN A 172 10.20 11.48 1.49
CA GLN A 172 10.51 12.83 1.99
C GLN A 172 9.84 13.08 3.34
N ILE A 173 10.37 14.09 4.05
CA ILE A 173 9.72 14.69 5.21
C ILE A 173 9.36 16.12 4.86
N ALA A 174 8.08 16.47 4.94
CA ALA A 174 7.62 17.83 4.82
C ALA A 174 7.87 18.59 6.12
N VAL A 175 8.54 19.74 6.05
CA VAL A 175 8.71 20.69 7.15
C VAL A 175 7.64 21.76 7.03
N ILE A 176 6.81 21.89 8.06
CA ILE A 176 5.64 22.75 8.03
C ILE A 176 5.76 23.84 9.07
N ASP A 177 5.59 25.10 8.65
CA ASP A 177 5.31 26.22 9.57
C ASP A 177 3.84 26.12 10.01
N THR A 178 3.64 25.92 11.31
CA THR A 178 2.28 25.68 11.86
C THR A 178 1.43 26.94 11.89
N THR A 179 2.01 28.12 11.79
CA THR A 179 1.31 29.41 11.82
C THR A 179 0.73 29.74 10.44
N SER A 180 1.55 29.64 9.40
CA SER A 180 1.11 29.82 8.02
C SER A 180 0.44 28.55 7.46
N ARG A 181 0.72 27.38 8.05
CA ARG A 181 0.26 26.05 7.60
C ARG A 181 0.80 25.69 6.22
N GLU A 182 1.97 26.20 5.90
CA GLU A 182 2.65 25.99 4.63
C GLU A 182 3.87 25.07 4.78
N ILE A 183 4.16 24.33 3.72
CA ILE A 183 5.38 23.52 3.62
C ILE A 183 6.54 24.46 3.29
N THR A 184 7.46 24.61 4.22
CA THR A 184 8.62 25.50 4.09
C THR A 184 9.85 24.82 3.50
N LYS A 185 9.94 23.49 3.67
CA LYS A 185 11.08 22.69 3.21
C LYS A 185 10.68 21.22 3.06
N ARG A 186 11.46 20.48 2.27
CA ARG A 186 11.35 19.02 2.15
C ARG A 186 12.72 18.40 2.43
N LEU A 187 12.75 17.46 3.36
CA LEU A 187 13.96 16.69 3.70
C LEU A 187 13.88 15.38 2.93
N ARG A 188 14.85 15.11 2.11
CA ARG A 188 14.91 13.87 1.36
C ARG A 188 15.39 12.73 2.24
N ILE A 189 14.73 11.59 2.15
CA ILE A 189 15.10 10.33 2.78
C ILE A 189 15.51 9.37 1.67
N PRO A 190 16.82 9.13 1.48
CA PRO A 190 17.30 8.18 0.46
C PRO A 190 17.19 6.73 0.95
N ALA A 191 15.99 6.33 1.32
CA ALA A 191 15.52 5.01 1.70
C ALA A 191 14.02 4.96 1.40
N GLN A 192 13.37 3.82 1.58
CA GLN A 192 11.97 3.64 1.20
C GLN A 192 11.02 3.82 2.36
N ASP A 193 9.94 4.54 2.05
CA ASP A 193 8.74 4.58 2.85
C ASP A 193 9.00 5.11 4.28
N PRO A 194 9.45 6.37 4.46
CA PRO A 194 9.62 6.96 5.78
C PRO A 194 8.26 7.08 6.48
N ARG A 195 8.12 6.45 7.65
CA ARG A 195 6.88 6.43 8.43
C ARG A 195 7.10 6.95 9.84
N GLY A 196 7.99 6.30 10.57
CA GLY A 196 8.22 6.56 11.98
C GLY A 196 9.14 7.75 12.22
N MET A 197 8.73 8.65 13.13
CA MET A 197 9.51 9.82 13.52
C MET A 197 9.41 10.07 15.01
N ALA A 198 10.49 10.63 15.58
CA ALA A 198 10.51 11.14 16.94
C ALA A 198 11.32 12.43 17.01
N VAL A 199 10.92 13.36 17.90
CA VAL A 199 11.69 14.57 18.19
C VAL A 199 12.15 14.54 19.64
N ARG A 200 13.45 14.70 19.84
CA ARG A 200 14.06 14.76 21.16
C ARG A 200 15.35 15.59 21.14
N ASP A 201 15.54 16.42 22.15
CA ASP A 201 16.78 17.16 22.41
C ASP A 201 17.36 17.88 21.17
N GLY A 202 16.51 18.63 20.46
CA GLY A 202 16.92 19.37 19.27
C GLY A 202 17.17 18.52 18.03
N ARG A 203 16.76 17.25 18.03
CA ARG A 203 16.94 16.32 16.90
C ARG A 203 15.62 15.73 16.46
N LEU A 204 15.51 15.55 15.15
CA LEU A 204 14.49 14.73 14.51
C LEU A 204 15.11 13.40 14.09
N TYR A 205 14.50 12.31 14.54
CA TYR A 205 14.84 10.95 14.18
C TYR A 205 13.79 10.42 13.20
N VAL A 206 14.22 9.82 12.11
CA VAL A 206 13.33 9.27 11.07
C VAL A 206 13.77 7.87 10.71
N ILE A 207 12.85 6.91 10.75
CA ILE A 207 13.06 5.56 10.24
C ILE A 207 12.29 5.35 8.93
N PRO A 208 12.91 4.83 7.87
CA PRO A 208 12.20 4.28 6.74
C PRO A 208 11.58 2.95 7.15
N PHE A 209 10.47 2.58 6.55
CA PHE A 209 9.86 1.28 6.84
C PHE A 209 10.67 0.13 6.24
N GLU A 210 11.00 0.26 4.96
CA GLU A 210 11.78 -0.73 4.22
C GLU A 210 13.23 -0.28 4.14
N SER A 211 14.05 -0.77 5.04
CA SER A 211 15.45 -0.36 5.11
C SER A 211 16.40 -1.31 4.41
N ASN A 212 15.92 -2.44 3.94
CA ASN A 212 16.70 -3.56 3.40
C ASN A 212 17.69 -4.21 4.39
N ASN A 213 18.46 -5.18 3.96
CA ASN A 213 19.46 -5.87 4.77
C ASN A 213 20.75 -6.18 4.01
N GLN A 214 21.10 -5.35 3.04
CA GLN A 214 22.28 -5.49 2.18
C GLN A 214 22.33 -6.78 1.36
N THR A 215 21.21 -7.45 1.15
CA THR A 215 21.19 -8.66 0.35
C THR A 215 21.01 -8.37 -1.14
N GLN A 216 21.64 -9.20 -1.95
CA GLN A 216 21.55 -9.19 -3.41
C GLN A 216 21.71 -10.60 -3.97
N LEU A 217 21.48 -10.75 -5.26
CA LEU A 217 21.84 -11.97 -5.95
C LEU A 217 23.36 -12.07 -6.12
N SER A 218 23.89 -13.26 -5.87
CA SER A 218 25.21 -13.66 -6.30
C SER A 218 25.13 -14.33 -7.66
N GLY A 219 26.24 -14.76 -8.19
CA GLY A 219 26.31 -15.66 -9.31
C GLY A 219 27.54 -16.55 -9.24
N GLY A 220 27.37 -17.77 -9.66
CA GLY A 220 28.41 -18.76 -9.73
C GLY A 220 28.23 -19.64 -10.97
N LYS A 221 29.25 -20.38 -11.36
CA LYS A 221 29.14 -21.38 -12.42
C LYS A 221 28.40 -22.60 -11.89
N LYS A 222 27.63 -23.23 -12.76
CA LYS A 222 26.83 -24.41 -12.41
C LYS A 222 27.69 -25.56 -11.84
N GLU A 223 28.93 -25.63 -12.26
CA GLU A 223 29.91 -26.64 -11.84
C GLU A 223 30.38 -26.45 -10.39
N ASP A 224 30.16 -25.30 -9.83
CA ASP A 224 30.62 -24.97 -8.47
C ASP A 224 29.58 -25.30 -7.37
N ILE A 225 28.48 -26.00 -7.72
CA ILE A 225 27.36 -26.29 -6.80
C ILE A 225 27.79 -27.16 -5.61
N ASP A 226 28.78 -28.02 -5.77
CA ASP A 226 29.27 -28.93 -4.72
C ASP A 226 30.52 -28.39 -3.97
N GLY A 227 30.99 -27.20 -4.32
CA GLY A 227 32.15 -26.54 -3.70
C GLY A 227 31.75 -25.35 -2.80
N ASP A 228 32.74 -24.58 -2.42
CA ASP A 228 32.54 -23.30 -1.79
C ASP A 228 31.77 -22.38 -2.72
N LEU A 229 30.85 -21.59 -2.17
CA LEU A 229 30.02 -20.69 -2.93
C LEU A 229 30.89 -19.72 -3.75
N VAL A 230 30.91 -19.88 -5.05
CA VAL A 230 31.57 -18.93 -5.93
C VAL A 230 30.63 -17.75 -6.14
N THR A 231 30.86 -16.72 -5.37
CA THR A 231 30.11 -15.47 -5.49
C THR A 231 30.91 -14.49 -6.32
N PHE A 232 30.21 -13.79 -7.21
CA PHE A 232 30.73 -12.57 -7.82
C PHE A 232 29.92 -11.38 -7.27
N ASP A 233 30.48 -10.20 -7.40
CA ASP A 233 29.74 -8.99 -7.08
C ASP A 233 28.61 -8.81 -8.11
N ALA A 234 27.37 -9.15 -7.71
CA ALA A 234 26.20 -9.07 -8.60
C ALA A 234 25.90 -7.63 -9.04
N TRP A 235 26.33 -6.65 -8.25
CA TRP A 235 26.28 -5.25 -8.61
C TRP A 235 27.22 -4.92 -9.78
N ASP A 236 28.51 -5.23 -9.64
CA ASP A 236 29.48 -4.99 -10.71
C ASP A 236 29.12 -5.80 -11.97
N HIS A 237 28.68 -7.04 -11.81
CA HIS A 237 28.21 -7.85 -12.91
C HIS A 237 26.99 -7.24 -13.62
N SER A 238 26.03 -6.75 -12.85
CA SER A 238 24.85 -6.08 -13.37
C SER A 238 25.21 -4.83 -14.18
N ILE A 239 26.14 -4.03 -13.69
CA ILE A 239 26.64 -2.84 -14.40
C ILE A 239 27.36 -3.22 -15.69
N GLN A 240 28.28 -4.20 -15.64
CA GLN A 240 29.09 -4.59 -16.79
C GLN A 240 28.29 -5.30 -17.90
N ASN A 241 27.25 -6.03 -17.52
CA ASN A 241 26.46 -6.85 -18.41
C ASN A 241 25.05 -6.30 -18.66
N ASN A 242 24.88 -5.02 -18.42
CA ASN A 242 23.59 -4.41 -18.60
C ASN A 242 22.49 -5.12 -17.79
N ASN A 243 22.70 -5.55 -16.53
CA ASN A 243 21.77 -6.26 -15.67
C ASN A 243 21.27 -7.61 -16.21
N VAL A 244 21.80 -8.16 -17.25
CA VAL A 244 21.41 -9.49 -17.75
C VAL A 244 22.15 -10.55 -16.94
N LEU A 245 21.43 -11.31 -16.14
CA LEU A 245 21.98 -12.55 -15.59
C LEU A 245 22.21 -13.54 -16.72
N SER A 246 23.43 -14.00 -16.86
CA SER A 246 23.74 -15.05 -17.83
C SER A 246 22.99 -16.33 -17.49
N ILE A 247 22.31 -16.90 -18.46
CA ILE A 247 21.70 -18.23 -18.33
C ILE A 247 22.82 -19.23 -18.06
N GLY A 248 22.69 -20.05 -17.01
CA GLY A 248 23.65 -21.08 -16.66
C GLY A 248 24.46 -20.80 -15.40
N HIS A 249 24.24 -19.68 -14.74
CA HIS A 249 24.81 -19.45 -13.40
C HIS A 249 23.85 -19.92 -12.30
N VAL A 250 24.41 -20.45 -11.22
CA VAL A 250 23.71 -20.67 -9.97
C VAL A 250 23.65 -19.34 -9.24
N VAL A 251 22.50 -18.99 -8.70
CA VAL A 251 22.27 -17.69 -8.08
C VAL A 251 21.80 -17.90 -6.65
N ASP A 252 22.49 -17.28 -5.71
CA ASP A 252 22.19 -17.31 -4.29
C ASP A 252 21.88 -15.90 -3.78
N ILE A 253 21.43 -15.80 -2.55
CA ILE A 253 21.29 -14.54 -1.85
C ILE A 253 22.52 -14.33 -0.98
N VAL A 254 23.23 -13.24 -1.19
CA VAL A 254 24.43 -12.90 -0.44
C VAL A 254 24.39 -11.48 0.10
N LYS A 255 25.09 -11.23 1.20
CA LYS A 255 25.28 -9.86 1.70
C LYS A 255 26.37 -9.15 0.90
N ASN A 256 26.09 -7.92 0.51
CA ASN A 256 27.03 -7.02 -0.13
C ASN A 256 27.04 -5.66 0.58
N PRO A 257 28.15 -5.30 1.28
CA PRO A 257 28.25 -4.00 1.97
C PRO A 257 28.12 -2.77 1.07
N LYS A 258 28.23 -2.92 -0.26
CA LYS A 258 28.02 -1.83 -1.21
C LYS A 258 26.53 -1.52 -1.44
N VAL A 259 25.64 -2.47 -1.14
CA VAL A 259 24.20 -2.22 -1.20
C VAL A 259 23.85 -1.23 -0.09
N PRO A 260 23.26 -0.09 -0.42
CA PRO A 260 22.87 0.89 0.59
C PRO A 260 21.91 0.30 1.61
N ASP A 261 22.21 0.55 2.86
CA ASP A 261 21.45 0.14 4.02
C ASP A 261 21.37 1.33 4.95
N ARG A 262 20.22 1.98 5.02
CA ARG A 262 20.04 3.27 5.70
C ARG A 262 18.77 3.23 6.51
N ASP A 263 18.93 3.05 7.80
CA ASP A 263 17.86 2.64 8.68
C ASP A 263 17.37 3.72 9.62
N LEU A 264 18.23 4.70 9.93
CA LEU A 264 17.88 5.81 10.79
C LEU A 264 18.55 7.09 10.29
N PHE A 265 17.76 8.12 10.10
CA PHE A 265 18.23 9.47 9.74
C PHE A 265 18.04 10.39 10.92
N VAL A 266 19.09 11.13 11.27
CA VAL A 266 19.08 12.10 12.37
C VAL A 266 19.30 13.50 11.80
N PHE A 267 18.32 14.39 12.00
CA PHE A 267 18.40 15.78 11.56
C PHE A 267 18.44 16.71 12.77
N ASP A 268 19.12 17.84 12.60
CA ASP A 268 19.03 18.97 13.50
C ASP A 268 17.73 19.75 13.26
N ILE A 269 16.93 19.99 14.28
CA ILE A 269 15.60 20.62 14.12
C ILE A 269 15.67 22.13 13.85
N GLU A 270 16.78 22.80 14.19
CA GLU A 270 16.93 24.23 13.97
C GLU A 270 17.28 24.53 12.51
N SER A 271 18.27 23.82 11.97
CA SER A 271 18.79 24.00 10.62
C SER A 271 18.16 23.07 9.57
N ASP A 272 17.47 22.02 9.98
CA ASP A 272 16.98 20.93 9.12
C ASP A 272 18.10 20.25 8.31
N ARG A 273 19.26 20.17 8.88
CA ARG A 273 20.43 19.53 8.27
C ARG A 273 20.52 18.09 8.74
N LEU A 274 20.77 17.17 7.82
CA LEU A 274 21.10 15.79 8.14
C LEU A 274 22.42 15.78 8.92
N LEU A 275 22.39 15.23 10.12
CA LEU A 275 23.55 15.07 11.00
C LEU A 275 24.21 13.73 10.79
N GLU A 276 23.40 12.67 10.69
CA GLU A 276 23.89 11.30 10.65
C GLU A 276 22.89 10.35 10.00
N THR A 277 23.40 9.26 9.44
CA THR A 277 22.64 8.10 8.98
C THR A 277 23.23 6.86 9.62
N VAL A 278 22.39 6.06 10.29
CA VAL A 278 22.79 4.79 10.91
C VAL A 278 22.24 3.64 10.08
N SER A 279 23.05 2.58 9.93
CA SER A 279 22.74 1.40 9.12
C SER A 279 22.71 0.15 9.98
N SER A 280 22.13 -0.91 9.44
CA SER A 280 22.11 -2.26 10.03
C SER A 280 21.33 -2.33 11.35
N LEU A 281 20.18 -1.65 11.42
CA LEU A 281 19.25 -1.75 12.54
C LEU A 281 18.33 -2.96 12.40
N GLY A 282 17.80 -3.18 11.22
CA GLY A 282 16.86 -4.25 10.91
C GLY A 282 16.34 -4.15 9.48
N THR A 283 15.30 -4.89 9.15
CA THR A 283 14.79 -4.94 7.77
C THR A 283 13.48 -4.19 7.58
N LEU A 284 12.48 -4.45 8.43
CA LEU A 284 11.19 -3.75 8.41
C LEU A 284 11.00 -3.04 9.74
N GLN A 285 10.92 -1.71 9.72
CA GLN A 285 10.94 -0.86 10.90
C GLN A 285 9.55 -0.26 11.16
N TYR A 286 8.87 -0.72 12.20
CA TYR A 286 7.47 -0.38 12.47
C TYR A 286 7.29 0.81 13.42
N GLY A 287 8.09 0.88 14.48
CA GLY A 287 7.93 1.90 15.51
C GLY A 287 9.25 2.45 16.04
N ILE A 288 9.23 3.70 16.50
CA ILE A 288 10.39 4.37 17.08
C ILE A 288 10.00 5.12 18.36
N ALA A 289 10.83 5.01 19.39
CA ALA A 289 10.76 5.82 20.59
C ALA A 289 12.16 6.33 20.96
N VAL A 290 12.24 7.50 21.60
CA VAL A 290 13.51 8.08 22.06
C VAL A 290 13.36 8.51 23.52
N ASN A 291 14.23 8.01 24.39
CA ASN A 291 14.19 8.32 25.81
C ASN A 291 14.79 9.70 26.16
N SER A 292 14.76 10.08 27.43
CA SER A 292 15.26 11.37 27.91
C SER A 292 16.77 11.56 27.73
N GLN A 293 17.50 10.47 27.50
CA GLN A 293 18.96 10.48 27.32
C GLN A 293 19.37 10.48 25.84
N GLY A 294 18.38 10.41 24.90
CA GLY A 294 18.63 10.34 23.47
C GLY A 294 18.89 8.92 22.96
N ARG A 295 18.66 7.88 23.77
CA ARG A 295 18.70 6.49 23.31
C ARG A 295 17.47 6.22 22.47
N VAL A 296 17.68 5.69 21.27
CA VAL A 296 16.62 5.32 20.33
C VAL A 296 16.28 3.84 20.48
N PHE A 297 14.99 3.54 20.40
CA PHE A 297 14.43 2.19 20.39
C PHE A 297 13.61 2.04 19.12
N VAL A 298 13.89 1.01 18.30
CA VAL A 298 13.18 0.72 17.05
C VAL A 298 12.58 -0.67 17.14
N ALA A 299 11.25 -0.75 17.12
CA ALA A 299 10.52 -2.01 16.99
C ALA A 299 10.57 -2.46 15.53
N GLN A 300 11.07 -3.68 15.25
CA GLN A 300 11.34 -4.11 13.90
C GLN A 300 11.36 -5.64 13.74
N THR A 301 11.33 -6.09 12.49
CA THR A 301 11.66 -7.47 12.12
C THR A 301 12.95 -7.48 11.30
N ASP A 302 13.80 -8.47 11.54
CA ASP A 302 15.09 -8.63 10.86
C ASP A 302 15.08 -9.92 10.02
N ALA A 303 15.17 -9.76 8.70
CA ALA A 303 15.07 -10.86 7.75
C ALA A 303 16.34 -11.71 7.71
N ARG A 304 16.15 -13.02 7.61
CA ARG A 304 17.20 -14.03 7.52
C ARG A 304 17.34 -14.62 6.11
N ASN A 305 17.02 -13.86 5.10
CA ASN A 305 17.01 -14.33 3.72
C ASN A 305 18.42 -14.68 3.19
N ASP A 306 19.50 -14.14 3.77
CA ASP A 306 20.89 -14.51 3.49
C ASP A 306 21.29 -15.88 4.09
N VAL A 307 20.52 -16.38 5.07
CA VAL A 307 20.68 -17.72 5.66
C VAL A 307 19.86 -18.77 4.89
N ASN A 308 18.96 -18.33 4.04
CA ASN A 308 18.10 -19.16 3.21
C ASN A 308 18.96 -20.01 2.25
N GLY A 309 18.48 -21.18 1.88
CA GLY A 309 19.24 -22.13 1.10
C GLY A 309 19.74 -21.61 -0.23
N ARG A 310 20.76 -22.30 -0.77
CA ARG A 310 21.36 -21.95 -2.05
C ARG A 310 20.46 -22.32 -3.21
N ALA A 311 20.37 -21.46 -4.19
CA ALA A 311 19.71 -21.75 -5.46
C ALA A 311 20.35 -22.95 -6.15
N GLY A 312 19.52 -23.83 -6.73
CA GLY A 312 19.99 -25.02 -7.43
C GLY A 312 20.43 -26.19 -6.57
N THR A 313 20.40 -26.06 -5.25
CA THR A 313 20.69 -27.18 -4.30
C THR A 313 19.45 -28.06 -4.11
N LYS A 314 19.64 -29.23 -3.47
CA LYS A 314 18.54 -30.12 -3.07
C LYS A 314 17.81 -29.67 -1.80
N LYS A 315 18.18 -28.56 -1.25
CA LYS A 315 17.57 -28.00 -0.04
C LYS A 315 16.19 -27.40 -0.33
N HIS A 316 15.39 -27.25 0.72
CA HIS A 316 13.96 -26.94 0.58
C HIS A 316 13.62 -25.46 0.83
N GLY A 317 14.45 -24.52 0.36
CA GLY A 317 14.13 -23.10 0.46
C GLY A 317 13.94 -22.64 1.92
N LEU A 318 12.79 -22.07 2.24
CA LEU A 318 12.51 -21.53 3.59
C LEU A 318 12.55 -22.57 4.72
N ALA A 319 12.52 -23.86 4.39
CA ALA A 319 12.70 -24.94 5.38
C ALA A 319 14.04 -24.87 6.12
N GLU A 320 15.08 -24.36 5.48
CA GLU A 320 16.39 -24.20 6.11
C GLU A 320 16.41 -23.18 7.24
N LEU A 321 15.47 -22.26 7.24
CA LEU A 321 15.28 -21.29 8.30
C LEU A 321 14.57 -21.84 9.53
N GLY A 322 14.17 -23.13 9.52
CA GLY A 322 13.38 -23.72 10.59
C GLY A 322 12.01 -23.06 10.76
N ASN A 323 11.43 -22.56 9.67
CA ASN A 323 10.19 -21.79 9.67
C ASN A 323 10.27 -20.46 10.47
N ARG A 324 11.47 -19.84 10.51
CA ARG A 324 11.72 -18.54 11.14
C ARG A 324 12.44 -17.60 10.19
N PRO A 325 11.73 -17.04 9.19
CA PRO A 325 12.34 -16.13 8.21
C PRO A 325 12.71 -14.77 8.80
N PHE A 326 12.07 -14.35 9.88
CA PHE A 326 12.33 -13.09 10.56
C PHE A 326 12.68 -13.29 12.03
N LEU A 327 13.51 -12.41 12.59
CA LEU A 327 13.71 -12.24 14.02
C LEU A 327 12.93 -11.01 14.48
N ASN A 328 12.15 -11.16 15.55
CA ASN A 328 11.36 -10.10 16.16
C ASN A 328 12.19 -9.41 17.24
N ARG A 329 12.49 -8.11 17.07
CA ARG A 329 13.50 -7.41 17.87
C ARG A 329 13.10 -5.97 18.20
N ILE A 330 13.72 -5.44 19.25
CA ILE A 330 13.88 -4.00 19.45
C ILE A 330 15.36 -3.67 19.25
N THR A 331 15.67 -2.81 18.30
CA THR A 331 17.04 -2.31 18.11
C THR A 331 17.24 -1.03 18.90
N THR A 332 18.37 -0.92 19.57
CA THR A 332 18.77 0.27 20.33
C THR A 332 19.95 0.95 19.68
N VAL A 333 19.88 2.29 19.63
CA VAL A 333 20.97 3.14 19.14
C VAL A 333 21.34 4.16 20.20
N GLU A 334 22.62 4.20 20.56
CA GLU A 334 23.15 5.09 21.57
C GLU A 334 24.38 5.84 21.07
N TRP A 335 24.47 7.11 21.41
CA TRP A 335 25.65 7.94 21.16
C TRP A 335 26.43 8.18 22.44
N THR A 336 27.72 7.94 22.42
CA THR A 336 28.59 8.26 23.54
C THR A 336 28.64 9.79 23.70
N LYS A 337 28.20 10.31 24.85
CA LYS A 337 28.31 11.74 25.16
C LYS A 337 29.79 12.13 25.29
N GLY A 338 30.33 12.84 24.31
CA GLY A 338 31.63 13.51 24.43
C GLY A 338 31.53 14.69 25.40
N THR A 339 32.68 15.11 25.92
CA THR A 339 32.80 16.30 26.82
C THR A 339 32.54 17.63 26.11
N GLU A 340 32.42 17.61 24.80
CA GLU A 340 32.04 18.77 23.96
C GLU A 340 30.80 18.44 23.15
N SER A 341 30.02 19.47 22.82
CA SER A 341 28.71 19.38 22.15
C SER A 341 28.71 18.84 20.72
N VAL A 342 29.80 18.25 20.25
CA VAL A 342 29.92 17.61 18.94
C VAL A 342 29.94 16.10 19.12
N VAL A 343 28.93 15.40 18.57
CA VAL A 343 28.90 13.93 18.50
C VAL A 343 29.99 13.51 17.53
N THR A 344 31.13 13.05 18.05
CA THR A 344 32.29 12.61 17.24
C THR A 344 32.44 11.11 17.21
N SER A 345 31.59 10.35 17.89
CA SER A 345 31.66 8.88 17.95
C SER A 345 30.54 8.22 17.12
N LYS A 346 30.92 7.20 16.39
CA LYS A 346 29.96 6.30 15.72
C LYS A 346 29.00 5.74 16.78
N PRO A 347 27.64 5.75 16.53
CA PRO A 347 26.69 5.22 17.48
C PRO A 347 26.89 3.72 17.71
N SER A 348 26.61 3.26 18.92
CA SER A 348 26.53 1.84 19.22
C SER A 348 25.12 1.33 18.89
N VAL A 349 25.06 0.19 18.21
CA VAL A 349 23.82 -0.50 17.86
C VAL A 349 23.79 -1.82 18.62
N ALA A 350 22.69 -2.13 19.29
CA ALA A 350 22.46 -3.39 19.96
C ALA A 350 21.02 -3.87 19.77
N TRP A 351 20.79 -5.16 19.94
CA TRP A 351 19.46 -5.77 19.75
C TRP A 351 18.96 -6.36 21.07
N MET A 352 17.67 -6.14 21.32
CA MET A 352 16.92 -6.82 22.38
C MET A 352 16.10 -7.90 21.68
N GLU A 353 16.46 -9.17 21.90
CA GLU A 353 15.71 -10.30 21.34
C GLU A 353 14.42 -10.49 22.10
N LEU A 354 13.29 -10.43 21.40
CA LEU A 354 11.96 -10.61 22.00
C LEU A 354 11.54 -12.07 22.12
N GLU A 355 12.25 -12.94 21.44
CA GLU A 355 12.02 -14.38 21.35
C GLU A 355 13.33 -15.15 21.45
N PRO A 356 13.31 -16.45 21.83
CA PRO A 356 14.48 -17.29 21.71
C PRO A 356 15.06 -17.28 20.30
N LEU A 357 16.38 -17.28 20.18
CA LEU A 357 17.03 -17.34 18.87
C LEU A 357 16.97 -18.76 18.29
N PRO A 358 16.89 -18.92 16.96
CA PRO A 358 16.96 -20.23 16.32
C PRO A 358 18.22 -21.00 16.75
N PRO A 359 18.16 -22.33 17.00
CA PRO A 359 17.04 -23.22 16.61
C PRO A 359 15.87 -23.28 17.59
N GLU A 360 15.91 -22.56 18.70
CA GLU A 360 14.83 -22.56 19.67
C GLU A 360 13.64 -21.72 19.18
N ASP A 361 12.41 -22.17 19.44
CA ASP A 361 11.18 -21.46 19.08
C ASP A 361 10.43 -21.01 20.33
N PRO A 362 9.75 -19.86 20.27
CA PRO A 362 8.74 -19.52 21.24
C PRO A 362 7.52 -20.44 21.05
N THR A 363 6.66 -20.50 22.05
CA THR A 363 5.29 -21.01 21.84
C THR A 363 4.42 -19.94 21.17
N HIS A 364 3.29 -20.33 20.59
CA HIS A 364 2.33 -19.35 20.05
C HIS A 364 1.86 -18.36 21.13
N GLN A 365 1.86 -18.74 22.41
CA GLN A 365 1.50 -17.87 23.53
C GLN A 365 2.60 -16.88 23.91
N THR A 366 3.85 -17.20 23.64
CA THR A 366 5.02 -16.39 24.03
C THR A 366 5.64 -15.65 22.85
N ALA A 367 5.27 -15.96 21.62
CA ALA A 367 5.73 -15.30 20.42
C ALA A 367 5.39 -13.80 20.41
N GLN A 368 6.27 -12.97 19.88
CA GLN A 368 6.15 -11.52 19.76
C GLN A 368 6.23 -11.09 18.29
N ALA A 369 5.50 -11.79 17.43
CA ALA A 369 5.55 -11.60 16.00
C ALA A 369 5.12 -10.19 15.60
N THR A 370 5.89 -9.58 14.73
CA THR A 370 5.68 -8.21 14.21
C THR A 370 5.57 -7.19 15.35
N PRO A 371 6.67 -6.92 16.09
CA PRO A 371 6.70 -5.85 17.07
C PRO A 371 6.44 -4.51 16.37
N PHE A 372 5.41 -3.78 16.81
CA PHE A 372 4.87 -2.67 16.05
C PHE A 372 5.01 -1.32 16.75
N ALA A 373 4.07 -0.91 17.57
CA ALA A 373 4.16 0.35 18.30
C ALA A 373 5.03 0.19 19.54
N VAL A 374 5.90 1.16 19.80
CA VAL A 374 6.75 1.21 20.98
C VAL A 374 6.70 2.60 21.62
N GLU A 375 6.45 2.67 22.93
CA GLU A 375 6.60 3.89 23.73
C GLU A 375 7.59 3.65 24.88
N VAL A 376 8.32 4.69 25.26
CA VAL A 376 9.22 4.66 26.43
C VAL A 376 8.56 5.39 27.60
N SER A 377 8.68 4.83 28.81
CA SER A 377 8.15 5.47 30.02
C SER A 377 8.84 6.80 30.32
N LEU A 378 8.12 7.70 31.03
CA LEU A 378 8.65 9.03 31.42
C LEU A 378 9.93 8.95 32.27
N ASP A 379 10.16 7.84 32.97
CA ASP A 379 11.34 7.57 33.80
C ASP A 379 12.43 6.76 33.08
N ASP A 380 12.27 6.53 31.76
CA ASP A 380 13.17 5.78 30.87
C ASP A 380 13.37 4.29 31.24
N ARG A 381 12.59 3.73 32.17
CA ARG A 381 12.81 2.39 32.70
C ARG A 381 12.11 1.29 31.91
N PHE A 382 11.00 1.63 31.22
CA PHE A 382 10.13 0.65 30.60
C PHE A 382 9.85 1.00 29.16
N LEU A 383 9.65 -0.03 28.35
CA LEU A 383 9.09 0.04 27.00
C LEU A 383 7.72 -0.64 27.01
N TYR A 384 6.76 0.01 26.37
CA TYR A 384 5.42 -0.50 26.10
C TYR A 384 5.35 -0.86 24.63
N LEU A 385 5.17 -2.16 24.34
CA LEU A 385 5.27 -2.72 23.01
C LEU A 385 3.99 -3.43 22.61
N THR A 386 3.53 -3.21 21.38
CA THR A 386 2.53 -4.06 20.74
C THR A 386 3.18 -5.04 19.77
N ALA A 387 2.66 -6.25 19.66
CA ALA A 387 3.08 -7.26 18.68
C ALA A 387 1.90 -7.62 17.77
N ALA A 388 1.87 -7.02 16.59
CA ALA A 388 0.73 -7.03 15.68
C ALA A 388 0.39 -8.44 15.14
N GLY A 389 1.39 -9.29 14.90
CA GLY A 389 1.18 -10.68 14.47
C GLY A 389 0.77 -11.64 15.59
N SER A 390 1.02 -11.25 16.86
CA SER A 390 0.75 -12.07 18.05
C SER A 390 -0.42 -11.57 18.88
N ASP A 391 -1.14 -10.54 18.44
CA ASP A 391 -2.29 -9.95 19.13
C ASP A 391 -2.00 -9.68 20.61
N SER A 392 -0.89 -9.00 20.92
CA SER A 392 -0.45 -8.82 22.30
C SER A 392 0.13 -7.45 22.60
N PHE A 393 0.02 -7.06 23.87
CA PHE A 393 0.68 -5.93 24.48
C PHE A 393 1.69 -6.43 25.52
N SER A 394 2.88 -5.83 25.59
CA SER A 394 3.98 -6.24 26.46
C SER A 394 4.63 -5.05 27.15
N ILE A 395 5.09 -5.27 28.38
CA ILE A 395 5.91 -4.34 29.15
C ILE A 395 7.31 -4.92 29.30
N ILE A 396 8.32 -4.16 28.89
CA ILE A 396 9.70 -4.61 28.78
C ILE A 396 10.59 -3.67 29.60
N GLU A 397 11.57 -4.19 30.30
CA GLU A 397 12.60 -3.38 30.96
C GLU A 397 13.53 -2.78 29.90
N ALA A 398 13.61 -1.46 29.82
CA ALA A 398 14.33 -0.75 28.75
C ALA A 398 15.86 -0.95 28.79
N SER A 399 16.41 -1.30 29.95
CA SER A 399 17.85 -1.52 30.14
C SER A 399 18.32 -2.91 29.66
N SER A 400 17.51 -3.95 29.88
CA SER A 400 17.88 -5.34 29.67
C SER A 400 17.13 -6.04 28.55
N GLY A 401 16.01 -5.48 28.08
CA GLY A 401 15.09 -6.15 27.15
C GLY A 401 14.24 -7.24 27.81
N LYS A 402 14.28 -7.37 29.15
CA LYS A 402 13.51 -8.39 29.86
C LYS A 402 12.02 -8.11 29.79
N LEU A 403 11.25 -9.09 29.36
CA LEU A 403 9.79 -9.09 29.41
C LEU A 403 9.34 -9.13 30.88
N LEU A 404 8.59 -8.14 31.32
CA LEU A 404 8.03 -8.03 32.67
C LEU A 404 6.61 -8.58 32.72
N GLY A 405 5.77 -8.20 31.78
CA GLY A 405 4.40 -8.66 31.69
C GLY A 405 3.85 -8.56 30.28
N ARG A 406 2.81 -9.35 30.02
CA ARG A 406 2.14 -9.44 28.73
C ARG A 406 0.67 -9.74 28.88
N CYS A 407 -0.18 -9.16 28.03
CA CYS A 407 -1.59 -9.56 27.92
C CYS A 407 -2.01 -9.66 26.46
N ALA A 408 -3.06 -10.47 26.23
CA ALA A 408 -3.72 -10.53 24.93
C ALA A 408 -4.59 -9.29 24.72
N VAL A 409 -4.68 -8.83 23.47
CA VAL A 409 -5.51 -7.72 23.02
C VAL A 409 -6.30 -8.12 21.76
N GLY A 410 -6.99 -7.20 21.13
CA GLY A 410 -7.63 -7.44 19.85
C GLY A 410 -6.65 -7.73 18.72
N ALA A 411 -7.18 -8.05 17.54
CA ALA A 411 -6.35 -8.44 16.40
C ALA A 411 -5.59 -7.24 15.79
N VAL A 412 -4.31 -7.45 15.54
CA VAL A 412 -3.39 -6.50 14.89
C VAL A 412 -3.24 -5.20 15.68
N PRO A 413 -2.69 -5.23 16.92
CA PRO A 413 -2.44 -4.03 17.71
C PRO A 413 -1.31 -3.19 17.08
N GLN A 414 -1.66 -1.97 16.64
CA GLN A 414 -0.76 -1.06 15.92
C GLN A 414 -0.56 0.29 16.62
N GLY A 415 -1.26 0.54 17.71
CA GLY A 415 -1.12 1.79 18.44
C GLY A 415 -1.12 1.55 19.94
N VAL A 416 -0.34 2.36 20.66
CA VAL A 416 -0.33 2.41 22.13
C VAL A 416 -0.22 3.84 22.58
N SER A 417 -0.89 4.20 23.67
CA SER A 417 -0.72 5.49 24.37
C SER A 417 -0.87 5.28 25.86
N ILE A 418 0.08 5.80 26.63
CA ILE A 418 0.15 5.58 28.07
C ILE A 418 -0.46 6.75 28.82
N GLU A 419 -1.36 6.43 29.74
CA GLU A 419 -1.93 7.40 30.68
C GLU A 419 -1.11 7.40 31.99
N TYR A 420 -0.73 8.59 32.43
CA TYR A 420 0.01 8.80 33.65
C TYR A 420 -0.83 9.53 34.69
N ARG A 421 -0.68 9.16 35.96
CA ARG A 421 -1.19 9.85 37.12
C ARG A 421 -0.04 10.10 38.09
N ASP A 422 0.23 11.36 38.43
CA ASP A 422 1.36 11.76 39.28
C ASP A 422 2.71 11.13 38.76
N ASN A 423 2.95 11.21 37.47
CA ASN A 423 4.09 10.64 36.75
C ASN A 423 4.22 9.11 36.84
N ARG A 424 3.19 8.39 37.30
CA ARG A 424 3.15 6.94 37.33
C ARG A 424 2.26 6.44 36.19
N PRO A 425 2.71 5.48 35.38
CA PRO A 425 1.85 4.88 34.38
C PRO A 425 0.75 4.07 35.05
N VAL A 426 -0.51 4.29 34.66
CA VAL A 426 -1.67 3.62 35.24
C VAL A 426 -2.47 2.83 34.23
N THR A 427 -2.52 3.29 32.98
CA THR A 427 -3.32 2.67 31.93
C THR A 427 -2.57 2.73 30.60
N ALA A 428 -2.56 1.64 29.87
CA ALA A 428 -2.23 1.64 28.46
C ALA A 428 -3.52 1.55 27.64
N TRP A 429 -3.64 2.41 26.64
CA TRP A 429 -4.69 2.40 25.64
C TRP A 429 -4.11 1.82 24.35
N VAL A 430 -4.63 0.70 23.89
CA VAL A 430 -4.12 -0.02 22.73
C VAL A 430 -5.16 -0.05 21.61
N LEU A 431 -4.78 0.38 20.40
CA LEU A 431 -5.61 0.24 19.20
C LEU A 431 -5.27 -1.05 18.50
N SER A 432 -6.24 -1.96 18.41
CA SER A 432 -6.18 -3.19 17.63
C SER A 432 -6.85 -2.97 16.28
N ALA A 433 -6.02 -2.68 15.25
CA ALA A 433 -6.48 -2.11 13.98
C ALA A 433 -7.34 -3.04 13.12
N ALA A 434 -7.16 -4.36 13.18
CA ALA A 434 -7.98 -5.28 12.38
C ALA A 434 -9.30 -5.65 13.08
N SER A 435 -9.32 -5.79 14.40
CA SER A 435 -10.56 -5.90 15.15
C SER A 435 -11.31 -4.57 15.27
N ASN A 436 -10.62 -3.47 15.00
CA ASN A 436 -11.08 -2.09 15.16
C ASN A 436 -11.63 -1.83 16.57
N THR A 437 -10.81 -2.17 17.57
CA THR A 437 -11.12 -2.05 18.99
C THR A 437 -10.04 -1.25 19.71
N VAL A 438 -10.44 -0.60 20.80
CA VAL A 438 -9.50 0.01 21.75
C VAL A 438 -9.59 -0.73 23.07
N GLU A 439 -8.47 -1.29 23.51
CA GLU A 439 -8.33 -1.97 24.79
C GLU A 439 -7.79 -0.99 25.84
N ARG A 440 -8.48 -0.92 26.98
CA ARG A 440 -8.04 -0.25 28.19
C ARG A 440 -7.35 -1.28 29.09
N ILE A 441 -6.04 -1.13 29.28
CA ILE A 441 -5.21 -2.08 30.02
C ILE A 441 -4.70 -1.43 31.29
N GLY A 442 -5.04 -1.98 32.45
CA GLY A 442 -4.45 -1.61 33.73
C GLY A 442 -3.00 -2.08 33.79
N ILE A 443 -2.05 -1.18 34.08
CA ILE A 443 -0.62 -1.46 34.12
C ILE A 443 0.03 -1.02 35.44
N GLU A 444 -0.74 -0.87 36.50
CA GLU A 444 -0.20 -0.54 37.82
C GLU A 444 0.69 -1.67 38.37
N ASP A 445 0.39 -2.93 38.04
CA ASP A 445 1.26 -4.08 38.22
C ASP A 445 1.87 -4.49 36.87
N PHE A 446 3.14 -4.19 36.68
CA PHE A 446 3.86 -4.48 35.42
C PHE A 446 4.00 -5.99 35.14
N SER A 447 3.89 -6.84 36.18
CA SER A 447 3.98 -8.29 36.00
C SER A 447 2.65 -8.93 35.55
N ASP A 448 1.54 -8.20 35.67
CA ASP A 448 0.21 -8.69 35.35
C ASP A 448 -0.66 -7.60 34.70
N PRO A 449 -0.27 -7.11 33.51
CA PRO A 449 -1.10 -6.17 32.77
C PRO A 449 -2.43 -6.84 32.38
N ARG A 450 -3.56 -6.13 32.61
CA ARG A 450 -4.90 -6.70 32.41
C ARG A 450 -5.77 -5.81 31.54
N CYS A 451 -6.32 -6.37 30.49
CA CYS A 451 -7.39 -5.72 29.73
C CYS A 451 -8.62 -5.60 30.63
N THR A 452 -8.96 -4.35 31.01
CA THR A 452 -10.08 -4.03 31.90
C THR A 452 -11.35 -3.72 31.13
N GLN A 453 -11.20 -3.29 29.85
CA GLN A 453 -12.31 -2.98 28.96
C GLN A 453 -11.88 -3.01 27.50
N THR A 454 -12.76 -3.47 26.62
CA THR A 454 -12.65 -3.35 25.18
C THR A 454 -13.74 -2.43 24.66
N ILE A 455 -13.37 -1.42 23.89
CA ILE A 455 -14.28 -0.44 23.28
C ILE A 455 -14.32 -0.73 21.79
N GLN A 456 -15.48 -1.11 21.26
CA GLN A 456 -15.68 -1.32 19.83
C GLN A 456 -15.82 0.02 19.13
N LEU A 457 -15.04 0.24 18.08
CA LEU A 457 -15.19 1.37 17.16
C LEU A 457 -16.13 1.00 16.02
N GLU A 458 -16.74 1.99 15.40
CA GLU A 458 -17.54 1.78 14.20
C GLU A 458 -16.66 1.30 13.06
N ASP A 459 -17.07 0.21 12.41
CA ASP A 459 -16.31 -0.43 11.33
C ASP A 459 -17.26 -0.81 10.18
N PRO A 460 -17.24 -0.06 9.09
CA PRO A 460 -18.06 -0.35 7.93
C PRO A 460 -17.51 -1.47 7.03
N THR A 461 -16.37 -2.05 7.39
CA THR A 461 -15.76 -3.13 6.61
C THR A 461 -16.63 -4.39 6.67
N ASP A 462 -16.79 -5.06 5.53
CA ASP A 462 -17.47 -6.36 5.49
C ASP A 462 -16.81 -7.37 6.44
N GLY A 463 -17.64 -8.08 7.22
CA GLY A 463 -17.16 -8.97 8.27
C GLY A 463 -16.30 -10.14 7.76
N VAL A 464 -16.52 -10.61 6.52
CA VAL A 464 -15.70 -11.67 5.91
C VAL A 464 -14.35 -11.12 5.50
N VAL A 465 -14.33 -9.93 4.89
CA VAL A 465 -13.09 -9.23 4.51
C VAL A 465 -12.25 -8.90 5.76
N LYS A 466 -12.89 -8.40 6.82
CA LYS A 466 -12.25 -8.17 8.13
C LYS A 466 -11.60 -9.42 8.71
N ASN A 467 -12.33 -10.55 8.74
CA ASN A 467 -11.80 -11.83 9.21
C ASN A 467 -10.65 -12.33 8.32
N GLY A 468 -10.73 -12.08 7.02
CA GLY A 468 -9.66 -12.40 6.07
C GLY A 468 -8.39 -11.59 6.32
N ARG A 469 -8.51 -10.30 6.66
CA ARG A 469 -7.39 -9.45 7.09
C ARG A 469 -6.74 -10.01 8.36
N ILE A 470 -7.54 -10.41 9.34
CA ILE A 470 -7.04 -11.03 10.58
C ILE A 470 -6.29 -12.33 10.26
N ALA A 471 -6.86 -13.20 9.42
CA ALA A 471 -6.22 -14.45 9.02
C ALA A 471 -4.91 -14.23 8.24
N PHE A 472 -4.82 -13.17 7.45
CA PHE A 472 -3.62 -12.79 6.71
C PHE A 472 -2.50 -12.28 7.62
N THR A 473 -2.85 -11.63 8.73
CA THR A 473 -1.89 -10.95 9.60
C THR A 473 -1.49 -11.80 10.81
N THR A 474 -2.30 -12.78 11.22
CA THR A 474 -2.00 -13.58 12.40
C THR A 474 -0.81 -14.53 12.21
N ALA A 475 0.15 -14.47 13.12
CA ALA A 475 1.29 -15.38 13.14
C ALA A 475 0.93 -16.83 13.50
N LYS A 476 -0.31 -17.07 13.97
CA LYS A 476 -0.87 -18.43 14.17
C LYS A 476 -0.96 -19.22 12.87
N ALA A 477 -0.87 -18.54 11.72
CA ALA A 477 -0.81 -19.19 10.42
C ALA A 477 0.49 -19.98 10.19
N SER A 478 1.59 -19.60 10.85
CA SER A 478 2.89 -20.29 10.74
C SER A 478 3.09 -21.32 11.87
N THR A 479 3.80 -22.38 11.55
CA THR A 479 4.14 -23.43 12.53
C THR A 479 4.95 -22.88 13.71
N SER A 480 5.86 -21.95 13.47
CA SER A 480 6.67 -21.32 14.52
C SER A 480 5.91 -20.28 15.34
N GLY A 481 4.80 -19.75 14.83
CA GLY A 481 4.06 -18.64 15.45
C GLY A 481 4.78 -17.29 15.43
N THR A 482 5.88 -17.14 14.66
CA THR A 482 6.75 -15.96 14.69
C THR A 482 6.59 -15.03 13.51
N PHE A 483 5.83 -15.42 12.49
CA PHE A 483 5.56 -14.62 11.30
C PHE A 483 4.22 -15.00 10.67
N SER A 484 3.71 -14.13 9.82
CA SER A 484 2.44 -14.26 9.10
C SER A 484 2.63 -14.02 7.60
N CYS A 485 1.57 -14.11 6.80
CA CYS A 485 1.61 -13.68 5.41
C CYS A 485 1.98 -12.19 5.31
N ALA A 486 1.46 -11.35 6.22
CA ALA A 486 1.78 -9.93 6.29
C ALA A 486 3.25 -9.64 6.66
N SER A 487 4.02 -10.60 7.15
CA SER A 487 5.46 -10.39 7.45
C SER A 487 6.30 -10.26 6.18
N CYS A 488 5.96 -10.99 5.11
CA CYS A 488 6.56 -10.82 3.78
C CYS A 488 5.78 -9.83 2.92
N HIS A 489 4.46 -9.70 3.15
CA HIS A 489 3.56 -8.81 2.43
C HIS A 489 2.99 -7.71 3.35
N PRO A 490 3.83 -6.88 3.99
CA PRO A 490 3.37 -5.81 4.86
C PRO A 490 2.43 -4.88 4.11
N ASP A 491 1.32 -4.50 4.75
CA ASP A 491 0.29 -3.62 4.18
C ASP A 491 -0.25 -4.09 2.81
N GLY A 492 -0.20 -5.42 2.55
CA GLY A 492 -0.55 -5.99 1.26
C GLY A 492 0.47 -5.70 0.15
N HIS A 493 1.60 -5.10 0.49
CA HIS A 493 2.68 -4.78 -0.43
C HIS A 493 3.78 -5.86 -0.42
N THR A 494 5.02 -5.51 -0.24
CA THR A 494 6.18 -6.42 -0.28
C THR A 494 7.21 -6.00 0.76
N ASP A 495 7.97 -6.94 1.29
CA ASP A 495 9.15 -6.68 2.13
C ASP A 495 10.37 -6.21 1.32
N GLN A 496 10.23 -6.07 0.00
CA GLN A 496 11.30 -5.68 -0.94
C GLN A 496 12.52 -6.63 -0.90
N LEU A 497 12.33 -7.87 -0.49
CA LEU A 497 13.41 -8.84 -0.35
C LEU A 497 13.35 -9.95 -1.39
N LEU A 498 14.47 -10.64 -1.51
CA LEU A 498 14.62 -11.89 -2.23
C LEU A 498 14.59 -13.05 -1.21
N TRP A 499 13.88 -14.11 -1.57
CA TRP A 499 13.81 -15.35 -0.80
C TRP A 499 14.11 -16.54 -1.71
N VAL A 500 14.84 -17.52 -1.24
CA VAL A 500 14.99 -18.78 -1.97
C VAL A 500 13.76 -19.63 -1.69
N LEU A 501 13.00 -19.89 -2.74
CA LEU A 501 11.77 -20.67 -2.67
C LEU A 501 11.89 -21.96 -3.49
N THR A 502 11.18 -23.00 -3.04
CA THR A 502 11.00 -24.23 -3.79
C THR A 502 9.82 -24.08 -4.71
N THR A 503 10.06 -24.21 -6.01
CA THR A 503 9.02 -24.09 -7.03
C THR A 503 8.85 -25.42 -7.75
N PRO A 504 7.64 -26.01 -7.74
CA PRO A 504 7.35 -27.16 -8.58
C PRO A 504 7.53 -26.85 -10.07
N ILE A 505 8.07 -27.77 -10.84
CA ILE A 505 8.18 -27.65 -12.29
C ILE A 505 7.19 -28.61 -12.94
N VAL A 506 6.42 -28.11 -13.91
CA VAL A 506 5.35 -28.88 -14.59
C VAL A 506 5.86 -30.16 -15.24
N THR A 507 7.10 -30.18 -15.72
CA THR A 507 7.75 -31.35 -16.31
C THR A 507 8.26 -32.36 -15.28
N GLY A 508 8.04 -32.11 -13.99
CA GLY A 508 8.50 -32.93 -12.87
C GLY A 508 9.78 -32.39 -12.22
N GLY A 509 9.86 -32.51 -10.91
CA GLY A 509 10.94 -31.98 -10.09
C GLY A 509 10.60 -30.63 -9.45
N GLN A 510 11.63 -30.02 -8.88
CA GLN A 510 11.53 -28.74 -8.17
C GLN A 510 12.69 -27.85 -8.58
N GLN A 511 12.39 -26.57 -8.76
CA GLN A 511 13.40 -25.55 -8.96
C GLN A 511 13.52 -24.73 -7.66
N ILE A 512 14.72 -24.64 -7.10
CA ILE A 512 15.04 -23.83 -5.94
C ILE A 512 15.83 -22.64 -6.42
N MET A 513 15.27 -21.45 -6.29
CA MET A 513 15.95 -20.23 -6.73
C MET A 513 15.37 -18.98 -6.03
N PRO A 514 16.16 -17.88 -5.97
CA PRO A 514 15.69 -16.63 -5.40
C PRO A 514 14.50 -16.04 -6.14
N ARG A 515 13.55 -15.50 -5.38
CA ARG A 515 12.37 -14.79 -5.86
C ARG A 515 12.12 -13.56 -5.01
N SER A 516 11.72 -12.48 -5.65
CA SER A 516 11.24 -11.29 -4.94
C SER A 516 9.82 -11.50 -4.44
N THR A 517 9.56 -11.03 -3.24
CA THR A 517 8.19 -10.95 -2.73
C THR A 517 7.36 -10.03 -3.62
N MET A 518 6.19 -10.50 -4.05
CA MET A 518 5.27 -9.76 -4.90
C MET A 518 4.19 -9.07 -4.08
N PRO A 519 3.74 -7.86 -4.44
CA PRO A 519 2.57 -7.26 -3.82
C PRO A 519 1.34 -8.15 -3.99
N VAL A 520 0.46 -8.16 -2.97
CA VAL A 520 -0.88 -8.74 -3.06
C VAL A 520 -1.96 -7.66 -3.28
N ARG A 521 -1.60 -6.39 -3.25
CA ARG A 521 -2.45 -5.27 -3.68
C ARG A 521 -2.84 -5.46 -5.15
N GLY A 522 -4.12 -5.29 -5.46
CA GLY A 522 -4.66 -5.45 -6.80
C GLY A 522 -4.61 -6.89 -7.34
N LEU A 523 -4.47 -7.90 -6.48
CA LEU A 523 -4.38 -9.31 -6.88
C LEU A 523 -5.53 -9.73 -7.81
N ARG A 524 -6.75 -9.25 -7.55
CA ARG A 524 -7.93 -9.52 -8.37
C ARG A 524 -7.69 -9.35 -9.87
N ASP A 525 -6.87 -8.36 -10.24
CA ASP A 525 -6.61 -7.98 -11.62
C ASP A 525 -5.33 -8.62 -12.19
N THR A 526 -4.71 -9.56 -11.49
CA THR A 526 -3.39 -10.11 -11.83
C THR A 526 -3.38 -11.64 -11.98
N ALA A 527 -4.55 -12.25 -12.28
CA ALA A 527 -4.56 -13.69 -12.60
C ALA A 527 -3.55 -14.00 -13.73
N PRO A 528 -2.81 -15.13 -13.68
CA PRO A 528 -3.02 -16.34 -12.87
C PRO A 528 -2.38 -16.34 -11.49
N PHE A 529 -2.14 -15.24 -10.84
CA PHE A 529 -1.61 -15.05 -9.49
C PHE A 529 -0.27 -15.76 -9.24
N HIS A 530 0.50 -15.21 -8.30
CA HIS A 530 1.84 -15.65 -8.00
C HIS A 530 2.85 -15.40 -9.14
N TRP A 531 4.13 -15.23 -8.79
CA TRP A 531 5.19 -14.88 -9.76
C TRP A 531 5.49 -15.99 -10.78
N ASP A 532 5.09 -17.23 -10.54
CA ASP A 532 5.25 -18.37 -11.44
C ASP A 532 3.92 -18.93 -11.98
N GLY A 533 2.79 -18.38 -11.55
CA GLY A 533 1.46 -18.82 -11.91
C GLY A 533 1.05 -20.20 -11.38
N ILE A 534 1.92 -20.93 -10.69
CA ILE A 534 1.68 -22.34 -10.33
C ILE A 534 0.51 -22.49 -9.36
N PRO A 535 0.47 -21.83 -8.18
CA PRO A 535 -0.62 -22.03 -7.25
C PRO A 535 -1.96 -21.48 -7.72
N GLY A 536 -1.93 -20.36 -8.41
CA GLY A 536 -3.11 -19.66 -8.87
C GLY A 536 -3.45 -19.85 -10.34
N ASP A 537 -2.60 -20.52 -11.10
CA ASP A 537 -2.90 -20.88 -12.48
C ASP A 537 -3.80 -22.13 -12.50
N PRO A 538 -5.01 -22.03 -13.04
CA PRO A 538 -5.91 -23.17 -13.14
C PRO A 538 -5.34 -24.35 -13.91
N TYR A 539 -4.31 -24.17 -14.72
CA TYR A 539 -3.71 -25.18 -15.56
C TYR A 539 -2.38 -25.73 -15.05
N GLY A 540 -1.96 -25.37 -13.87
CA GLY A 540 -0.79 -25.97 -13.21
C GLY A 540 0.53 -25.24 -13.40
N GLY A 541 0.53 -23.97 -13.78
CA GLY A 541 1.69 -23.10 -13.63
C GLY A 541 2.44 -22.73 -14.91
N ILE A 542 3.69 -22.36 -14.74
CA ILE A 542 4.58 -21.80 -15.77
C ILE A 542 4.46 -22.56 -17.07
N HIS A 543 4.12 -21.86 -18.16
CA HIS A 543 3.89 -22.42 -19.49
C HIS A 543 2.72 -23.37 -19.62
N SER A 544 1.95 -23.58 -18.58
CA SER A 544 0.93 -24.60 -18.55
C SER A 544 -0.07 -24.45 -19.68
N ALA A 545 -0.55 -23.24 -19.89
CA ALA A 545 -1.58 -22.98 -20.92
C ALA A 545 -1.07 -23.19 -22.37
N SER A 546 0.21 -22.94 -22.62
CA SER A 546 0.81 -23.11 -23.97
C SER A 546 1.35 -24.52 -24.21
N ILE A 547 1.83 -25.20 -23.15
CA ILE A 547 2.53 -26.48 -23.27
C ILE A 547 1.65 -27.66 -22.87
N HIS A 548 0.75 -27.51 -21.93
CA HIS A 548 -0.06 -28.58 -21.33
C HIS A 548 -1.54 -28.47 -21.69
N ARG A 549 -1.87 -28.39 -22.97
CA ARG A 549 -3.24 -28.50 -23.43
C ARG A 549 -3.85 -29.84 -22.99
N GLY A 550 -4.89 -29.78 -22.17
CA GLY A 550 -5.59 -30.98 -21.67
C GLY A 550 -5.28 -31.37 -20.24
N VAL A 551 -4.39 -30.63 -19.53
CA VAL A 551 -4.23 -30.80 -18.09
C VAL A 551 -5.47 -30.22 -17.40
N LYS A 552 -6.01 -30.95 -16.42
CA LYS A 552 -7.12 -30.42 -15.59
C LYS A 552 -6.64 -29.23 -14.79
N PRO A 553 -7.45 -28.16 -14.72
CA PRO A 553 -7.13 -27.05 -13.85
C PRO A 553 -7.08 -27.49 -12.38
N ASN A 554 -6.19 -26.86 -11.61
CA ASN A 554 -6.03 -27.12 -10.17
C ASN A 554 -7.03 -26.35 -9.31
N SER A 555 -7.81 -25.45 -9.91
CA SER A 555 -8.88 -24.67 -9.29
C SER A 555 -10.00 -24.44 -10.30
N ALA A 556 -11.15 -23.91 -9.85
CA ALA A 556 -12.21 -23.51 -10.78
C ALA A 556 -11.80 -22.24 -11.53
N ILE A 557 -11.67 -22.34 -12.85
CA ILE A 557 -11.12 -21.28 -13.71
C ILE A 557 -12.00 -20.05 -13.85
N ASP A 558 -13.29 -20.21 -13.57
CA ASP A 558 -14.30 -19.15 -13.57
C ASP A 558 -14.52 -18.52 -12.20
N SER A 559 -13.75 -18.94 -11.19
CA SER A 559 -13.86 -18.46 -9.82
C SER A 559 -12.52 -17.91 -9.30
N PRO A 560 -12.33 -16.57 -9.29
CA PRO A 560 -11.17 -15.94 -8.68
C PRO A 560 -10.96 -16.35 -7.21
N GLU A 561 -12.06 -16.56 -6.46
CA GLU A 561 -11.99 -17.05 -5.08
C GLU A 561 -11.39 -18.45 -4.98
N SER A 562 -11.80 -19.37 -5.86
CA SER A 562 -11.24 -20.73 -5.91
C SER A 562 -9.74 -20.71 -6.24
N THR A 563 -9.34 -19.88 -7.17
CA THR A 563 -7.95 -19.74 -7.59
C THR A 563 -7.09 -19.12 -6.47
N THR A 564 -7.59 -18.05 -5.84
CA THR A 564 -6.92 -17.43 -4.68
C THR A 564 -6.87 -18.37 -3.49
N ARG A 565 -7.93 -19.16 -3.24
CA ARG A 565 -7.94 -20.18 -2.19
C ARG A 565 -6.86 -21.24 -2.44
N HIS A 566 -6.68 -21.68 -3.68
CA HIS A 566 -5.63 -22.63 -4.03
C HIS A 566 -4.23 -22.04 -3.76
N LEU A 567 -4.01 -20.76 -4.06
CA LEU A 567 -2.77 -20.03 -3.73
C LEU A 567 -2.51 -20.03 -2.21
N ILE A 568 -3.54 -19.72 -1.41
CA ILE A 568 -3.45 -19.71 0.07
C ILE A 568 -3.12 -21.10 0.60
N ASP A 569 -3.82 -22.15 0.12
CA ASP A 569 -3.58 -23.53 0.52
C ASP A 569 -2.13 -23.95 0.23
N GLY A 570 -1.58 -23.55 -0.92
CA GLY A 570 -0.19 -23.79 -1.29
C GLY A 570 0.81 -23.09 -0.35
N GLY A 571 0.58 -21.82 -0.04
CA GLY A 571 1.40 -21.04 0.89
C GLY A 571 1.41 -21.61 2.31
N LEU A 572 0.23 -22.00 2.81
CA LEU A 572 0.09 -22.60 4.14
C LEU A 572 0.72 -24.01 4.24
N ALA A 573 0.71 -24.77 3.15
CA ALA A 573 1.31 -26.09 3.09
C ALA A 573 2.85 -26.07 2.92
N SER A 574 3.43 -24.96 2.50
CA SER A 574 4.86 -24.86 2.18
C SER A 574 5.58 -23.77 2.97
N THR A 575 5.33 -22.51 2.66
CA THR A 575 6.05 -21.35 3.25
C THR A 575 5.78 -21.21 4.75
N MET A 576 4.52 -21.42 5.15
CA MET A 576 4.09 -21.26 6.54
C MET A 576 4.27 -22.51 7.38
N ALA A 577 4.56 -23.66 6.77
CA ALA A 577 4.74 -24.93 7.45
C ALA A 577 6.21 -25.31 7.60
N ARG A 578 6.57 -25.83 8.77
CA ARG A 578 7.90 -26.44 8.97
C ARG A 578 7.95 -27.78 8.23
N VAL A 579 9.04 -28.03 7.52
CA VAL A 579 9.26 -29.29 6.81
C VAL A 579 9.27 -30.46 7.81
N GLY A 580 8.46 -31.49 7.51
CA GLY A 580 8.32 -32.68 8.34
C GLY A 580 7.23 -32.55 9.43
N GLU A 581 6.60 -31.39 9.57
CA GLU A 581 5.41 -31.23 10.43
C GLU A 581 4.14 -31.34 9.59
N GLU A 582 3.39 -32.44 9.79
CA GLU A 582 2.12 -32.69 9.11
C GLU A 582 0.94 -32.13 9.91
N SER A 583 0.88 -30.79 10.06
CA SER A 583 -0.34 -30.17 10.57
C SER A 583 -1.42 -30.18 9.49
N LYS A 584 -2.65 -30.52 9.86
CA LYS A 584 -3.81 -30.46 8.97
C LYS A 584 -4.93 -29.65 9.63
N ASN A 585 -5.62 -28.87 8.81
CA ASN A 585 -6.79 -28.12 9.26
C ASN A 585 -8.07 -28.99 9.34
N ASP A 586 -9.20 -28.36 9.59
CA ASP A 586 -10.52 -28.97 9.69
C ASP A 586 -11.04 -29.60 8.37
N GLU A 587 -10.46 -29.27 7.22
CA GLU A 587 -10.73 -29.92 5.93
C GLU A 587 -9.74 -31.06 5.61
N GLY A 588 -8.76 -31.32 6.47
CA GLY A 588 -7.67 -32.25 6.23
C GLY A 588 -6.59 -31.76 5.27
N LYS A 589 -6.59 -30.47 4.91
CA LYS A 589 -5.56 -29.82 4.10
C LYS A 589 -4.35 -29.46 4.95
N ALA A 590 -3.15 -29.56 4.36
CA ALA A 590 -1.91 -29.22 5.04
C ALA A 590 -1.87 -27.73 5.46
N GLY A 591 -1.15 -27.47 6.55
CA GLY A 591 -0.99 -26.14 7.14
C GLY A 591 -2.07 -25.77 8.15
N LEU A 592 -1.79 -24.71 8.91
CA LEU A 592 -2.70 -24.15 9.91
C LEU A 592 -3.78 -23.29 9.26
N LEU A 593 -4.63 -22.66 10.01
CA LEU A 593 -5.85 -21.96 9.64
C LEU A 593 -6.97 -22.87 9.12
N SER A 594 -8.15 -22.66 9.70
CA SER A 594 -9.39 -23.35 9.32
C SER A 594 -9.84 -23.03 7.90
N ALA A 595 -10.71 -23.85 7.35
CA ALA A 595 -11.35 -23.58 6.06
C ALA A 595 -11.97 -22.20 5.98
N LYS A 596 -12.71 -21.80 7.03
CA LYS A 596 -13.38 -20.50 7.11
C LYS A 596 -12.41 -19.31 7.08
N GLU A 597 -11.27 -19.43 7.79
CA GLU A 597 -10.22 -18.39 7.78
C GLU A 597 -9.57 -18.27 6.41
N ARG A 598 -9.30 -19.39 5.74
CA ARG A 598 -8.72 -19.40 4.38
C ARG A 598 -9.69 -18.83 3.34
N ASP A 599 -10.98 -19.13 3.43
CA ASP A 599 -12.01 -18.57 2.54
C ASP A 599 -12.16 -17.06 2.76
N ALA A 600 -12.17 -16.62 4.01
CA ALA A 600 -12.18 -15.21 4.35
C ALA A 600 -10.93 -14.49 3.84
N MET A 601 -9.75 -15.11 3.95
CA MET A 601 -8.50 -14.57 3.41
C MET A 601 -8.54 -14.45 1.88
N ALA A 602 -9.11 -15.41 1.17
CA ALA A 602 -9.26 -15.32 -0.28
C ALA A 602 -10.10 -14.11 -0.69
N ARG A 603 -11.22 -13.87 -0.01
CA ARG A 603 -12.05 -12.69 -0.23
C ARG A 603 -11.33 -11.40 0.12
N PHE A 604 -10.60 -11.37 1.24
CA PHE A 604 -9.79 -10.22 1.62
C PHE A 604 -8.77 -9.87 0.55
N LEU A 605 -7.96 -10.83 0.10
CA LEU A 605 -6.92 -10.62 -0.91
C LEU A 605 -7.47 -10.09 -2.23
N LEU A 606 -8.66 -10.55 -2.63
CA LEU A 606 -9.34 -10.06 -3.84
C LEU A 606 -9.95 -8.66 -3.65
N ASN A 607 -10.05 -8.15 -2.43
CA ASN A 607 -10.59 -6.83 -2.14
C ASN A 607 -9.52 -5.77 -1.80
N VAL A 608 -8.26 -6.13 -1.68
CA VAL A 608 -7.18 -5.16 -1.45
C VAL A 608 -6.81 -4.48 -2.76
N PRO A 609 -7.14 -3.20 -2.98
CA PRO A 609 -6.79 -2.49 -4.19
C PRO A 609 -5.36 -1.97 -4.15
N TYR A 610 -4.85 -1.49 -5.27
CA TYR A 610 -3.74 -0.56 -5.26
C TYR A 610 -4.21 0.78 -4.67
N PRO A 611 -3.32 1.58 -4.05
CA PRO A 611 -3.64 2.96 -3.71
C PRO A 611 -3.91 3.79 -4.97
N PRO A 612 -4.50 4.99 -4.84
CA PRO A 612 -4.62 5.91 -5.96
C PRO A 612 -3.25 6.19 -6.60
N ALA A 613 -3.24 6.42 -7.91
CA ALA A 613 -1.98 6.69 -8.61
C ALA A 613 -1.35 8.01 -8.12
N PRO A 614 -0.06 8.04 -7.75
CA PRO A 614 0.56 9.14 -7.01
C PRO A 614 0.59 10.48 -7.77
N ARG A 615 0.57 10.42 -9.10
CA ARG A 615 0.61 11.63 -9.96
C ARG A 615 -0.62 11.80 -10.83
N ARG A 616 -1.72 11.12 -10.51
CA ARG A 616 -2.97 11.31 -11.24
C ARG A 616 -3.57 12.67 -10.93
N ALA A 617 -3.79 13.47 -11.97
CA ALA A 617 -4.44 14.77 -11.84
C ALA A 617 -5.88 14.65 -11.32
N TYR A 618 -6.32 15.59 -10.48
CA TYR A 618 -7.67 15.56 -9.91
C TYR A 618 -8.78 15.74 -10.96
N ASP A 619 -8.46 16.31 -12.13
CA ASP A 619 -9.36 16.38 -13.29
C ASP A 619 -9.39 15.08 -14.11
N ASN A 620 -8.68 14.06 -13.64
CA ASN A 620 -8.57 12.72 -14.22
C ASN A 620 -7.93 12.68 -15.61
N GLN A 621 -7.18 13.70 -16.03
CA GLN A 621 -6.48 13.72 -17.30
C GLN A 621 -5.05 13.16 -17.17
N LEU A 622 -4.62 12.41 -18.18
CA LEU A 622 -3.23 12.01 -18.32
C LEU A 622 -2.41 13.11 -19.01
N SER A 623 -1.20 13.32 -18.53
CA SER A 623 -0.25 14.20 -19.21
C SER A 623 0.10 13.70 -20.62
N LYS A 624 0.61 14.59 -21.46
CA LYS A 624 1.10 14.19 -22.79
C LYS A 624 2.23 13.16 -22.70
N LYS A 625 3.07 13.29 -21.65
CA LYS A 625 4.20 12.41 -21.42
C LYS A 625 3.75 11.02 -21.00
N ALA A 626 2.77 10.92 -20.09
CA ALA A 626 2.16 9.64 -19.71
C ALA A 626 1.46 8.95 -20.89
N LYS A 627 0.73 9.69 -21.72
CA LYS A 627 0.12 9.16 -22.97
C LYS A 627 1.19 8.63 -23.94
N GLN A 628 2.31 9.34 -24.07
CA GLN A 628 3.44 8.85 -24.87
C GLN A 628 4.07 7.59 -24.27
N GLY A 629 4.22 7.54 -22.93
CA GLY A 629 4.70 6.35 -22.23
C GLY A 629 3.81 5.14 -22.44
N PHE A 630 2.49 5.34 -22.37
CA PHE A 630 1.51 4.29 -22.66
C PHE A 630 1.68 3.72 -24.07
N LYS A 631 1.87 4.62 -25.05
CA LYS A 631 2.12 4.20 -26.45
C LYS A 631 3.43 3.44 -26.59
N LEU A 632 4.50 3.92 -25.97
CA LEU A 632 5.80 3.24 -26.00
C LEU A 632 5.71 1.85 -25.37
N PHE A 633 5.05 1.72 -24.22
CA PHE A 633 4.96 0.48 -23.48
C PHE A 633 4.12 -0.59 -24.19
N HIS A 634 2.97 -0.18 -24.75
CA HIS A 634 1.97 -1.12 -25.30
C HIS A 634 1.99 -1.26 -26.81
N VAL A 635 2.59 -0.32 -27.55
CA VAL A 635 2.49 -0.27 -29.02
C VAL A 635 3.84 -0.18 -29.70
N ASP A 636 4.61 0.91 -29.45
CA ASP A 636 5.82 1.20 -30.21
C ASP A 636 7.02 0.33 -29.81
N GLY A 637 7.11 -0.06 -28.55
CA GLY A 637 8.20 -0.86 -28.04
C GLY A 637 9.58 -0.17 -28.13
N ASP A 638 10.62 -0.99 -28.19
CA ASP A 638 12.01 -0.52 -28.16
C ASP A 638 12.52 0.10 -29.47
N LEU A 639 11.84 -0.11 -30.58
CA LEU A 639 12.21 0.37 -31.91
C LEU A 639 13.70 0.14 -32.28
N ASP A 640 14.26 -0.96 -31.76
CA ASP A 640 15.63 -1.33 -32.05
C ASP A 640 15.80 -1.63 -33.56
N PRO A 641 16.58 -0.83 -34.30
CA PRO A 641 16.76 -1.06 -35.74
C PRO A 641 17.51 -2.34 -36.09
N GLY A 642 18.20 -2.95 -35.13
CA GLY A 642 18.85 -4.24 -35.29
C GLY A 642 17.90 -5.44 -35.16
N LYS A 643 16.61 -5.21 -34.86
CA LYS A 643 15.61 -6.28 -34.71
C LYS A 643 14.55 -6.22 -35.80
N PRO A 644 14.06 -7.38 -36.26
CA PRO A 644 13.00 -7.41 -37.27
C PRO A 644 11.66 -6.89 -36.77
N LYS A 645 11.45 -6.89 -35.45
CA LYS A 645 10.27 -6.33 -34.76
C LYS A 645 10.70 -5.70 -33.44
N PRO A 646 10.06 -4.61 -33.01
CA PRO A 646 10.32 -4.03 -31.71
C PRO A 646 9.90 -5.00 -30.59
N ASN A 647 10.58 -4.95 -29.44
CA ASN A 647 10.10 -5.59 -28.22
C ASN A 647 9.09 -4.66 -27.56
N VAL A 648 7.86 -5.06 -27.49
CA VAL A 648 6.78 -4.32 -26.85
C VAL A 648 6.64 -4.85 -25.41
N CYS A 649 6.80 -3.99 -24.42
CA CYS A 649 6.73 -4.40 -23.00
C CYS A 649 5.37 -4.98 -22.65
N GLY A 650 4.30 -4.42 -23.22
CA GLY A 650 2.93 -4.91 -23.06
C GLY A 650 2.70 -6.34 -23.59
N ASP A 651 3.62 -6.89 -24.41
CA ASP A 651 3.53 -8.29 -24.84
C ASP A 651 3.72 -9.26 -23.66
N CYS A 652 4.50 -8.86 -22.67
CA CYS A 652 4.75 -9.63 -21.47
C CYS A 652 4.00 -9.04 -20.25
N HIS A 653 4.11 -7.73 -20.04
CA HIS A 653 3.50 -7.02 -18.91
C HIS A 653 2.08 -6.58 -19.23
N ARG A 654 1.17 -7.52 -19.30
CA ARG A 654 -0.23 -7.26 -19.64
C ARG A 654 -1.03 -6.88 -18.41
N LEU A 655 -1.85 -5.88 -18.57
CA LEU A 655 -2.90 -5.60 -17.63
C LEU A 655 -4.17 -6.36 -18.04
N PRO A 656 -4.83 -6.93 -17.08
CA PRO A 656 -4.56 -7.04 -15.63
C PRO A 656 -3.77 -8.28 -15.27
N HIS A 657 -3.58 -9.17 -16.21
CA HIS A 657 -3.03 -10.50 -15.94
C HIS A 657 -1.51 -10.51 -15.91
N LEU A 658 -0.96 -11.33 -15.03
CA LEU A 658 0.41 -11.79 -15.15
C LEU A 658 0.49 -12.74 -16.35
N VAL A 659 1.53 -12.62 -17.14
CA VAL A 659 1.78 -13.53 -18.24
C VAL A 659 2.96 -14.41 -17.90
N SER A 660 2.75 -15.71 -17.93
CA SER A 660 3.84 -16.67 -17.85
C SER A 660 4.69 -16.55 -19.11
N THR A 661 5.78 -15.83 -19.04
CA THR A 661 6.60 -15.49 -20.18
C THR A 661 7.72 -16.47 -20.43
N ASN A 662 7.93 -17.41 -19.50
CA ASN A 662 9.14 -18.22 -19.55
C ASN A 662 10.36 -17.33 -19.79
N THR A 663 10.50 -16.30 -19.03
CA THR A 663 11.70 -15.47 -19.10
C THR A 663 12.89 -16.41 -18.94
N PRO A 664 13.73 -16.60 -19.96
CA PRO A 664 14.75 -17.61 -19.94
C PRO A 664 15.61 -17.53 -18.69
N GLY A 665 15.77 -18.64 -17.97
CA GLY A 665 16.55 -18.75 -16.75
C GLY A 665 15.87 -18.27 -15.46
N THR A 666 14.68 -17.65 -15.50
CA THR A 666 14.02 -17.16 -14.29
C THR A 666 12.75 -17.93 -13.91
N GLY A 667 12.05 -18.48 -14.91
CA GLY A 667 10.76 -19.15 -14.68
C GLY A 667 9.70 -18.24 -14.04
N MET A 668 9.79 -16.92 -14.24
CA MET A 668 8.88 -15.96 -13.64
C MET A 668 7.89 -15.41 -14.65
N ASP A 669 6.70 -15.12 -14.16
CA ASP A 669 5.70 -14.37 -14.88
C ASP A 669 6.01 -12.87 -14.85
N ALA A 670 5.64 -12.16 -15.90
CA ALA A 670 5.82 -10.72 -15.96
C ALA A 670 4.75 -10.02 -15.08
N PRO A 671 5.14 -9.27 -14.08
CA PRO A 671 4.19 -8.58 -13.18
C PRO A 671 3.49 -7.42 -13.88
N THR A 672 2.34 -7.01 -13.34
CA THR A 672 1.69 -5.77 -13.73
C THR A 672 2.61 -4.56 -13.47
N TRP A 673 2.48 -3.51 -14.29
CA TRP A 673 3.17 -2.24 -14.05
C TRP A 673 2.47 -1.37 -12.99
N ARG A 674 1.22 -1.70 -12.61
CA ARG A 674 0.50 -0.99 -11.54
C ARG A 674 1.27 -1.14 -10.23
N GLY A 675 1.44 -0.02 -9.51
CA GLY A 675 2.19 0.01 -8.27
C GLY A 675 3.71 -0.19 -8.40
N ALA A 676 4.26 -0.22 -9.63
CA ALA A 676 5.70 -0.41 -9.83
C ALA A 676 6.53 0.78 -9.30
N TYR A 677 5.93 1.94 -9.13
CA TYR A 677 6.58 3.13 -8.56
C TYR A 677 7.00 2.93 -7.09
N ASP A 678 6.32 2.03 -6.39
CA ASP A 678 6.52 1.75 -4.98
C ASP A 678 7.32 0.45 -4.76
N ARG A 679 8.21 0.10 -5.70
CA ARG A 679 8.99 -1.14 -5.64
C ARG A 679 10.47 -0.86 -5.80
N TRP A 680 11.21 -1.20 -4.76
CA TRP A 680 12.67 -1.18 -4.83
C TRP A 680 13.23 -2.26 -5.74
N LEU A 681 12.68 -3.43 -5.63
CA LEU A 681 13.16 -4.61 -6.33
C LEU A 681 12.38 -4.78 -7.62
N ILE A 682 12.70 -3.96 -8.61
CA ILE A 682 12.07 -4.04 -9.93
C ILE A 682 12.67 -5.18 -10.74
N LEU A 683 13.97 -5.40 -10.63
CA LEU A 683 14.67 -6.48 -11.31
C LEU A 683 15.30 -7.43 -10.28
N PRO A 684 15.34 -8.74 -10.56
CA PRO A 684 15.89 -9.71 -9.62
C PRO A 684 17.40 -9.53 -9.34
N GLN A 685 18.12 -8.75 -10.16
CA GLN A 685 19.54 -8.50 -10.01
C GLN A 685 19.89 -7.34 -9.10
N GLY A 686 18.95 -6.50 -8.78
CA GLY A 686 19.26 -5.30 -8.04
C GLY A 686 18.04 -4.61 -7.50
N ARG A 687 18.26 -3.85 -6.46
CA ARG A 687 17.27 -2.97 -5.88
C ARG A 687 17.29 -1.68 -6.67
N LEU A 688 16.49 -1.64 -7.71
CA LEU A 688 16.39 -0.49 -8.58
C LEU A 688 15.04 0.17 -8.33
N ASN A 689 14.99 1.05 -7.36
CA ASN A 689 13.93 2.01 -7.30
C ASN A 689 14.23 3.15 -8.27
N ILE A 690 13.36 3.30 -9.22
CA ILE A 690 13.45 4.36 -10.22
C ILE A 690 13.29 5.73 -9.57
N ILE A 691 12.64 5.82 -8.43
CA ILE A 691 12.45 7.07 -7.67
C ILE A 691 13.69 7.40 -6.84
N ASP A 692 14.48 6.43 -6.41
CA ASP A 692 15.72 6.71 -5.71
C ASP A 692 16.84 7.10 -6.66
N PHE A 693 16.79 8.33 -7.13
CA PHE A 693 17.80 8.90 -7.99
C PHE A 693 19.19 8.98 -7.37
N ASP A 694 19.34 8.95 -6.06
CA ASP A 694 20.68 8.97 -5.43
C ASP A 694 21.40 7.66 -5.61
N PHE A 695 20.67 6.55 -5.61
CA PHE A 695 21.21 5.26 -5.95
C PHE A 695 21.71 5.27 -7.41
N PHE A 696 20.88 5.74 -8.33
CA PHE A 696 21.26 5.89 -9.73
C PHE A 696 22.37 6.89 -9.96
N LYS A 697 22.37 8.03 -9.28
CA LYS A 697 23.44 9.01 -9.36
C LYS A 697 24.77 8.39 -8.96
N ARG A 698 24.83 7.59 -7.91
CA ARG A 698 26.08 6.93 -7.51
C ARG A 698 26.57 5.94 -8.57
N ILE A 699 25.68 5.17 -9.18
CA ILE A 699 26.06 4.28 -10.27
C ILE A 699 26.63 5.08 -11.43
N ILE A 700 26.01 6.21 -11.78
CA ILE A 700 26.50 7.09 -12.85
C ILE A 700 27.81 7.77 -12.45
N GLU A 701 27.92 8.23 -11.22
CA GLU A 701 29.13 8.87 -10.68
C GLU A 701 30.28 7.89 -10.56
N ASP A 702 30.02 6.62 -10.30
CA ASP A 702 31.00 5.54 -10.30
C ASP A 702 31.46 5.12 -11.72
N GLY A 703 31.01 5.83 -12.75
CA GLY A 703 31.46 5.71 -14.13
C GLY A 703 30.72 4.69 -14.98
N ALA A 704 29.62 4.11 -14.48
CA ALA A 704 28.78 3.23 -15.30
C ALA A 704 28.03 4.05 -16.37
N PRO A 705 28.03 3.61 -17.64
CA PRO A 705 27.26 4.29 -18.68
C PRO A 705 25.77 4.34 -18.32
N GLU A 706 25.09 5.47 -18.49
CA GLU A 706 23.67 5.65 -18.18
C GLU A 706 22.77 4.55 -18.79
N ARG A 707 23.07 4.13 -20.02
CA ARG A 707 22.33 3.04 -20.68
C ARG A 707 22.58 1.64 -20.09
N SER A 708 23.62 1.45 -19.26
CA SER A 708 23.83 0.16 -18.60
C SER A 708 22.91 -0.07 -17.41
N ILE A 709 22.29 0.98 -16.92
CA ILE A 709 21.35 0.95 -15.81
C ILE A 709 19.94 0.58 -16.30
N TRP A 710 19.59 1.09 -17.49
CA TRP A 710 18.28 0.88 -18.11
C TRP A 710 18.38 -0.09 -19.27
N GLN A 711 18.63 -1.24 -18.96
CA GLN A 711 18.88 -2.28 -19.85
C GLN A 711 17.99 -2.74 -20.80
N MET A 712 16.92 -2.35 -20.80
CA MET A 712 16.04 -2.65 -21.88
C MET A 712 16.54 -1.85 -23.05
N SER A 713 16.83 -2.47 -24.15
CA SER A 713 17.20 -1.98 -25.47
C SER A 713 16.50 -0.68 -25.95
N TRP A 714 16.32 0.26 -25.02
CA TRP A 714 15.43 1.39 -25.15
C TRP A 714 16.10 2.66 -25.67
N GLY A 715 17.35 2.62 -25.97
CA GLY A 715 18.08 3.78 -26.46
C GLY A 715 18.32 4.87 -25.40
N GLY A 716 18.25 4.53 -24.12
CA GLY A 716 18.60 5.40 -23.00
C GLY A 716 17.41 5.94 -22.22
N ARG A 717 17.71 6.60 -21.11
CA ARG A 717 16.78 7.14 -20.12
C ARG A 717 15.70 8.07 -20.68
N PRO A 718 15.98 9.04 -21.59
CA PRO A 718 14.95 9.93 -22.10
C PRO A 718 13.76 9.21 -22.75
N ARG A 719 13.98 8.02 -23.24
CA ARG A 719 12.94 7.19 -23.84
C ARG A 719 12.12 6.46 -22.80
N PHE A 720 12.73 6.08 -21.69
CA PHE A 720 12.03 5.43 -20.56
C PHE A 720 11.21 6.42 -19.73
N ASP A 721 11.64 7.67 -19.61
CA ASP A 721 10.94 8.68 -18.83
C ASP A 721 9.43 8.80 -19.12
N PRO A 722 8.96 8.73 -20.39
CA PRO A 722 7.52 8.72 -20.66
C PRO A 722 6.78 7.49 -20.08
N VAL A 723 7.43 6.33 -20.08
CA VAL A 723 6.86 5.11 -19.48
C VAL A 723 6.75 5.27 -17.98
N TRP A 724 7.72 5.93 -17.38
CA TRP A 724 7.69 6.20 -15.95
C TRP A 724 6.55 7.13 -15.55
N GLU A 725 6.32 8.19 -16.30
CA GLU A 725 5.14 9.04 -16.10
C GLU A 725 3.83 8.26 -16.28
N MET A 726 3.79 7.31 -17.24
CA MET A 726 2.66 6.42 -17.39
C MET A 726 2.42 5.59 -16.12
N VAL A 727 3.47 5.06 -15.50
CA VAL A 727 3.36 4.28 -14.25
C VAL A 727 2.86 5.15 -13.10
N LEU A 728 3.35 6.38 -13.00
CA LEU A 728 2.97 7.32 -11.94
C LEU A 728 1.54 7.88 -12.09
N GLU A 729 1.05 8.04 -13.33
CA GLU A 729 -0.26 8.63 -13.61
C GLU A 729 -1.32 7.60 -14.00
N GLY A 730 -0.91 6.37 -14.31
CA GLY A 730 -1.81 5.32 -14.80
C GLY A 730 -2.87 4.93 -13.76
N SER A 731 -4.06 4.60 -14.23
CA SER A 731 -5.15 4.25 -13.33
C SER A 731 -4.86 2.97 -12.54
N THR A 732 -5.09 3.05 -11.25
CA THR A 732 -5.07 1.91 -10.31
C THR A 732 -6.49 1.46 -9.90
N GLY A 733 -7.51 1.99 -10.58
CA GLY A 733 -8.93 1.74 -10.29
C GLY A 733 -9.65 2.95 -9.70
N PHE A 734 -8.94 4.04 -9.38
CA PHE A 734 -9.50 5.24 -8.79
C PHE A 734 -9.39 6.43 -9.73
N PRO A 735 -10.43 7.31 -9.80
CA PRO A 735 -10.32 8.59 -10.50
C PRO A 735 -9.40 9.55 -9.73
N GLY A 736 -8.77 10.50 -10.42
CA GLY A 736 -7.84 11.44 -9.78
C GLY A 736 -8.48 12.35 -8.73
N ALA A 737 -9.79 12.57 -8.78
CA ALA A 737 -10.54 13.30 -7.77
C ALA A 737 -10.79 12.50 -6.48
N PHE A 738 -10.69 11.16 -6.52
CA PHE A 738 -10.94 10.31 -5.36
C PHE A 738 -10.01 10.69 -4.20
N ALA A 739 -10.56 10.67 -3.01
CA ALA A 739 -9.94 10.98 -1.74
C ALA A 739 -9.49 12.44 -1.54
N ARG A 740 -9.53 13.28 -2.58
CA ARG A 740 -9.14 14.71 -2.43
C ARG A 740 -10.03 15.41 -1.41
N GLN A 741 -9.40 16.30 -0.65
CA GLN A 741 -10.02 17.02 0.45
C GLN A 741 -9.80 18.53 0.30
N VAL A 742 -10.77 19.33 0.69
CA VAL A 742 -10.64 20.78 0.73
C VAL A 742 -11.38 21.37 1.92
N THR A 743 -10.64 22.11 2.77
CA THR A 743 -11.24 22.89 3.87
C THR A 743 -11.42 24.34 3.44
N VAL A 744 -12.62 24.83 3.58
CA VAL A 744 -12.99 26.22 3.26
C VAL A 744 -13.33 26.97 4.52
N ASN A 745 -12.57 28.04 4.75
CA ASN A 745 -12.69 28.96 5.87
C ASN A 745 -12.47 30.41 5.35
N ARG A 746 -12.47 31.39 6.25
CA ARG A 746 -12.30 32.82 5.90
C ARG A 746 -11.02 33.12 5.11
N GLN A 747 -9.95 32.33 5.31
CA GLN A 747 -8.67 32.53 4.62
C GLN A 747 -8.65 31.78 3.29
N THR A 748 -8.98 30.47 3.32
CA THR A 748 -8.88 29.60 2.15
C THR A 748 -9.93 29.89 1.08
N ALA A 749 -11.11 30.40 1.45
CA ALA A 749 -12.14 30.81 0.49
C ALA A 749 -11.68 31.87 -0.53
N LYS A 750 -10.66 32.64 -0.18
CA LYS A 750 -10.08 33.70 -1.06
C LYS A 750 -9.04 33.16 -2.04
N LEU A 751 -8.60 31.91 -1.85
CA LEU A 751 -7.54 31.32 -2.68
C LEU A 751 -8.15 30.75 -3.97
N GLU A 752 -7.60 31.16 -5.10
CA GLU A 752 -8.02 30.64 -6.41
C GLU A 752 -7.91 29.12 -6.49
N ALA A 753 -6.84 28.56 -5.94
CA ALA A 753 -6.61 27.10 -5.89
C ALA A 753 -7.74 26.35 -5.15
N THR A 754 -8.24 26.90 -4.04
CA THR A 754 -9.39 26.36 -3.31
C THR A 754 -10.64 26.29 -4.18
N GLY A 755 -10.96 27.39 -4.86
CA GLY A 755 -12.10 27.44 -5.77
C GLY A 755 -11.96 26.51 -6.97
N GLN A 756 -10.75 26.39 -7.54
CA GLN A 756 -10.49 25.46 -8.64
C GLN A 756 -10.68 24.00 -8.22
N LEU A 757 -10.07 23.59 -7.09
CA LEU A 757 -10.23 22.24 -6.58
C LEU A 757 -11.69 21.94 -6.26
N MET A 758 -12.39 22.85 -5.57
CA MET A 758 -13.79 22.68 -5.21
C MET A 758 -14.68 22.48 -6.46
N ARG A 759 -14.49 23.30 -7.51
CA ARG A 759 -15.22 23.14 -8.78
C ARG A 759 -14.92 21.81 -9.47
N ALA A 760 -13.66 21.36 -9.44
CA ALA A 760 -13.28 20.08 -10.03
C ALA A 760 -13.91 18.89 -9.29
N LEU A 761 -13.96 18.93 -7.96
CA LEU A 761 -14.61 17.90 -7.14
C LEU A 761 -16.13 17.87 -7.41
N VAL A 762 -16.75 19.03 -7.49
CA VAL A 762 -18.17 19.17 -7.86
C VAL A 762 -18.43 18.57 -9.25
N GLU A 763 -17.59 18.87 -10.23
CA GLU A 763 -17.74 18.31 -11.58
C GLU A 763 -17.54 16.79 -11.62
N ALA A 764 -16.55 16.26 -10.90
CA ALA A 764 -16.33 14.81 -10.78
C ALA A 764 -17.53 14.11 -10.12
N SER A 765 -18.13 14.74 -9.11
CA SER A 765 -19.36 14.23 -8.47
C SER A 765 -20.55 14.27 -9.43
N ARG A 766 -20.67 15.35 -10.23
CA ARG A 766 -21.72 15.46 -11.27
C ARG A 766 -21.60 14.35 -12.33
N GLN A 767 -20.37 13.99 -12.67
CA GLN A 767 -20.09 12.90 -13.60
C GLN A 767 -20.31 11.51 -12.97
N GLY A 768 -20.59 11.42 -11.67
CA GLY A 768 -20.80 10.18 -10.95
C GLY A 768 -19.51 9.38 -10.67
N THR A 769 -18.33 9.99 -10.88
CA THR A 769 -17.06 9.33 -10.64
C THR A 769 -16.67 9.28 -9.15
N ILE A 770 -17.21 10.22 -8.35
CA ILE A 770 -17.05 10.30 -6.89
C ILE A 770 -18.38 10.70 -6.25
N GLU A 771 -18.49 10.46 -4.96
CA GLU A 771 -19.45 11.06 -4.05
C GLU A 771 -18.77 12.15 -3.23
N LEU A 772 -19.35 13.35 -3.18
CA LEU A 772 -18.80 14.46 -2.42
C LEU A 772 -19.52 14.57 -1.08
N ARG A 773 -18.77 14.45 0.02
CA ARG A 773 -19.27 14.61 1.38
C ARG A 773 -18.64 15.81 2.05
N GLY A 774 -19.37 16.52 2.87
CA GLY A 774 -18.87 17.69 3.57
C GLY A 774 -19.40 17.78 4.99
N HIS A 775 -18.56 18.26 5.88
CA HIS A 775 -18.88 18.52 7.27
C HIS A 775 -18.38 19.91 7.67
N GLY A 776 -19.10 20.59 8.54
CA GLY A 776 -18.70 21.92 8.94
C GLY A 776 -19.55 22.50 10.08
N VAL A 777 -19.32 23.76 10.36
CA VAL A 777 -20.01 24.50 11.42
C VAL A 777 -20.36 25.91 10.97
N ARG A 778 -21.60 26.35 11.24
CA ARG A 778 -22.02 27.75 11.09
C ARG A 778 -21.65 28.53 12.33
N LEU A 779 -21.01 29.68 12.13
CA LEU A 779 -20.54 30.57 13.18
C LEU A 779 -21.42 31.83 13.37
N ASP A 780 -22.37 32.06 12.46
CA ASP A 780 -23.25 33.24 12.48
C ASP A 780 -24.50 33.06 13.34
N SER A 781 -24.81 31.83 13.77
CA SER A 781 -25.89 31.56 14.72
C SER A 781 -25.35 31.66 16.16
N GLN A 782 -26.22 31.97 17.12
CA GLN A 782 -25.83 32.06 18.54
C GLN A 782 -25.31 30.74 19.14
N SER A 783 -25.53 29.62 18.44
CA SER A 783 -24.98 28.30 18.71
C SER A 783 -24.28 27.77 17.49
N ALA A 784 -23.08 27.19 17.63
CA ALA A 784 -22.47 26.40 16.57
C ALA A 784 -23.40 25.22 16.23
N CYS A 785 -23.70 25.04 14.97
CA CYS A 785 -24.44 23.88 14.47
C CYS A 785 -23.58 23.13 13.47
N GLU A 786 -23.66 21.81 13.49
CA GLU A 786 -22.99 21.00 12.51
C GLU A 786 -23.83 20.90 11.24
N LEU A 787 -23.16 20.94 10.11
CA LEU A 787 -23.78 20.84 8.81
C LEU A 787 -23.19 19.62 8.10
N GLU A 788 -24.06 18.76 7.62
CA GLU A 788 -23.68 17.66 6.74
C GLU A 788 -24.10 17.99 5.31
N PHE A 789 -23.15 17.95 4.38
CA PHE A 789 -23.38 18.30 3.00
C PHE A 789 -23.48 17.04 2.14
N PHE A 790 -24.55 16.94 1.37
CA PHE A 790 -24.75 15.86 0.40
C PHE A 790 -24.70 16.43 -1.01
N GLY A 791 -23.82 15.89 -1.87
CA GLY A 791 -23.84 16.20 -3.29
C GLY A 791 -25.02 15.48 -3.97
N ASP A 792 -25.98 16.19 -4.52
CA ASP A 792 -27.05 15.59 -5.33
C ASP A 792 -26.73 15.70 -6.83
N SER A 793 -26.37 14.57 -7.43
CA SER A 793 -26.02 14.47 -8.85
C SER A 793 -27.23 14.52 -9.79
N LYS A 794 -28.46 14.48 -9.26
CA LYS A 794 -29.69 14.27 -10.05
C LYS A 794 -30.45 15.55 -10.41
N THR A 795 -30.05 16.71 -9.86
CA THR A 795 -30.72 17.96 -10.15
C THR A 795 -30.16 18.66 -11.39
N GLN A 796 -31.04 19.11 -12.30
CA GLN A 796 -30.68 19.80 -13.55
C GLN A 796 -29.97 21.16 -13.36
N GLY A 797 -29.79 21.63 -12.12
CA GLY A 797 -29.21 22.93 -11.80
C GLY A 797 -27.83 22.92 -11.18
N GLY A 798 -27.18 21.78 -11.09
CA GLY A 798 -25.87 21.66 -10.43
C GLY A 798 -25.94 20.88 -9.10
N ILE A 799 -24.78 20.66 -8.48
CA ILE A 799 -24.69 20.03 -7.17
C ILE A 799 -25.21 21.03 -6.13
N ARG A 800 -26.14 20.57 -5.34
CA ARG A 800 -26.66 21.31 -4.20
C ARG A 800 -26.19 20.61 -2.92
N PHE A 801 -25.86 21.40 -1.94
CA PHE A 801 -25.50 20.92 -0.61
C PHE A 801 -26.71 21.08 0.32
N GLY A 802 -27.25 19.98 0.80
CA GLY A 802 -28.27 19.97 1.82
C GLY A 802 -27.64 20.01 3.21
N THR A 803 -28.34 20.56 4.18
CA THR A 803 -27.92 20.54 5.58
C THR A 803 -28.78 19.54 6.35
N ASP A 804 -28.22 18.97 7.42
CA ASP A 804 -28.94 17.98 8.24
C ASP A 804 -30.15 18.54 8.97
N ASP A 805 -30.21 19.87 9.18
CA ASP A 805 -31.35 20.58 9.76
C ASP A 805 -32.51 20.79 8.77
N GLY A 806 -32.38 20.28 7.51
CA GLY A 806 -33.37 20.44 6.45
C GLY A 806 -33.44 21.85 5.85
N SER A 807 -32.51 22.75 6.17
CA SER A 807 -32.43 24.07 5.57
C SER A 807 -31.99 23.99 4.10
N GLN A 808 -32.22 25.05 3.36
CA GLN A 808 -32.10 25.06 1.90
C GLN A 808 -30.72 24.69 1.38
N ALA A 809 -30.70 23.92 0.31
CA ALA A 809 -29.54 23.63 -0.48
C ALA A 809 -28.87 24.91 -0.99
N THR A 810 -27.61 25.10 -0.65
CA THR A 810 -26.76 26.20 -1.08
C THR A 810 -25.87 25.76 -2.24
N ASP A 811 -25.62 26.63 -3.20
CA ASP A 811 -24.65 26.38 -4.26
C ASP A 811 -23.19 26.62 -3.77
N THR A 812 -22.26 26.24 -4.61
CA THR A 812 -20.83 26.35 -4.30
C THR A 812 -20.38 27.79 -4.03
N GLU A 813 -20.91 28.76 -4.76
CA GLU A 813 -20.53 30.17 -4.65
C GLU A 813 -21.07 30.80 -3.36
N GLU A 814 -22.28 30.40 -2.96
CA GLU A 814 -22.83 30.82 -1.67
C GLU A 814 -22.04 30.28 -0.49
N LEU A 815 -21.62 29.01 -0.55
CA LEU A 815 -20.77 28.42 0.48
C LEU A 815 -19.42 29.14 0.59
N LEU A 816 -18.78 29.44 -0.53
CA LEU A 816 -17.53 30.22 -0.56
C LEU A 816 -17.73 31.63 0.03
N SER A 817 -18.84 32.29 -0.31
CA SER A 817 -19.18 33.61 0.20
C SER A 817 -19.43 33.59 1.73
N LEU A 818 -20.16 32.62 2.24
CA LEU A 818 -20.38 32.47 3.69
C LEU A 818 -19.07 32.23 4.44
N ALA A 819 -18.20 31.41 3.89
CA ALA A 819 -16.89 31.14 4.49
C ALA A 819 -15.99 32.38 4.44
N GLU A 820 -15.95 33.13 3.34
CA GLU A 820 -15.21 34.39 3.24
C GLU A 820 -15.66 35.42 4.26
N GLN A 821 -16.97 35.49 4.53
CA GLN A 821 -17.54 36.34 5.56
C GLN A 821 -17.22 35.85 6.99
N GLY A 822 -16.63 34.66 7.14
CA GLY A 822 -16.33 34.04 8.43
C GLY A 822 -17.59 33.51 9.15
N LYS A 823 -18.65 33.19 8.40
CA LYS A 823 -19.91 32.63 8.93
C LYS A 823 -19.97 31.12 8.89
N LEU A 824 -19.07 30.48 8.11
CA LEU A 824 -19.03 29.04 7.87
C LEU A 824 -17.60 28.56 7.77
N VAL A 825 -17.32 27.42 8.40
CA VAL A 825 -16.12 26.60 8.18
C VAL A 825 -16.57 25.21 7.81
N PHE A 826 -16.08 24.66 6.68
CA PHE A 826 -16.45 23.31 6.25
C PHE A 826 -15.33 22.63 5.49
N THR A 827 -15.38 21.31 5.46
CA THR A 827 -14.44 20.46 4.72
C THR A 827 -15.22 19.52 3.82
N LEU A 828 -14.87 19.51 2.53
CA LEU A 828 -15.37 18.56 1.55
C LEU A 828 -14.33 17.43 1.37
N THR A 829 -14.81 16.20 1.26
CA THR A 829 -14.00 15.02 0.98
C THR A 829 -14.65 14.21 -0.14
N ALA A 830 -13.87 13.89 -1.15
CA ALA A 830 -14.27 13.05 -2.27
C ALA A 830 -14.16 11.57 -1.90
N ARG A 831 -15.27 10.85 -1.95
CA ARG A 831 -15.34 9.40 -1.64
C ARG A 831 -15.72 8.64 -2.90
N MET A 832 -15.52 7.33 -2.92
CA MET A 832 -16.14 6.49 -3.94
C MET A 832 -17.66 6.51 -3.72
N GLY A 833 -18.42 6.73 -4.79
CA GLY A 833 -19.86 6.70 -4.72
C GLY A 833 -20.36 5.30 -4.35
N SER A 834 -21.37 5.22 -3.50
CA SER A 834 -22.00 3.96 -3.10
C SER A 834 -22.55 3.16 -4.29
N GLU A 835 -22.96 3.84 -5.36
CA GLU A 835 -23.38 3.22 -6.62
C GLU A 835 -22.19 2.74 -7.47
N ALA A 836 -21.01 3.38 -7.38
CA ALA A 836 -19.82 2.99 -8.15
C ALA A 836 -19.11 1.75 -7.57
N THR A 837 -19.25 1.53 -6.27
CA THR A 837 -18.65 0.39 -5.59
C THR A 837 -19.52 -0.85 -5.51
N ALA A 838 -20.84 -0.69 -5.46
CA ALA A 838 -21.74 -1.81 -5.17
C ALA A 838 -22.49 -2.36 -6.39
N ASN A 839 -22.94 -1.51 -7.33
CA ASN A 839 -23.92 -1.94 -8.33
C ASN A 839 -23.57 -1.63 -9.78
N HIS A 840 -22.66 -0.68 -10.09
CA HIS A 840 -22.31 -0.33 -11.46
C HIS A 840 -20.82 0.09 -11.56
N PRO A 841 -19.88 -0.83 -11.40
CA PRO A 841 -18.49 -0.51 -11.67
C PRO A 841 -18.36 -0.04 -13.12
N GLN A 842 -17.56 1.01 -13.34
CA GLN A 842 -17.33 1.52 -14.68
C GLN A 842 -16.65 0.45 -15.55
N PRO A 843 -16.99 0.33 -16.81
CA PRO A 843 -16.31 -0.58 -17.72
C PRO A 843 -14.81 -0.28 -17.77
N GLU A 844 -14.00 -1.29 -17.54
CA GLU A 844 -12.57 -1.20 -17.68
C GLU A 844 -12.11 -2.00 -18.89
N LEU A 845 -11.58 -1.32 -19.88
CA LEU A 845 -10.90 -1.98 -21.00
C LEU A 845 -9.43 -2.19 -20.64
N TRP A 846 -9.00 -3.44 -20.61
CA TRP A 846 -7.63 -3.79 -20.24
C TRP A 846 -6.75 -3.99 -21.45
N THR A 847 -7.21 -4.77 -22.38
CA THR A 847 -6.46 -5.07 -23.60
C THR A 847 -7.39 -5.24 -24.80
N SER A 848 -6.84 -5.01 -25.96
CA SER A 848 -7.43 -5.51 -27.21
C SER A 848 -6.69 -6.77 -27.64
N GLY A 849 -7.36 -7.91 -27.60
CA GLY A 849 -6.75 -9.17 -28.00
C GLY A 849 -7.48 -10.40 -27.44
N SER A 850 -7.00 -11.59 -27.79
CA SER A 850 -7.64 -12.84 -27.41
C SER A 850 -7.40 -13.19 -25.95
N ILE A 851 -8.43 -13.51 -25.18
CA ILE A 851 -8.31 -14.02 -23.80
C ILE A 851 -7.52 -15.33 -23.78
N GLU A 852 -7.71 -16.21 -24.76
CA GLU A 852 -6.97 -17.47 -24.89
C GLU A 852 -5.48 -17.25 -25.14
N GLN A 853 -5.12 -16.17 -25.79
CA GLN A 853 -3.74 -15.81 -26.05
C GLN A 853 -3.08 -15.09 -24.88
N GLN A 854 -3.84 -14.66 -23.88
CA GLN A 854 -3.26 -14.09 -22.64
C GLN A 854 -2.44 -15.11 -21.86
N ARG A 855 -2.61 -16.37 -22.12
CA ARG A 855 -1.82 -17.49 -21.59
C ARG A 855 -0.52 -17.73 -22.34
N GLY A 856 -0.24 -16.97 -23.37
CA GLY A 856 0.96 -17.04 -24.21
C GLY A 856 1.45 -15.66 -24.59
N ARG A 857 2.54 -15.60 -25.30
CA ARG A 857 3.08 -14.34 -25.83
C ARG A 857 2.07 -13.70 -26.77
N GLN A 858 1.65 -12.50 -26.45
CA GLN A 858 0.69 -11.77 -27.24
C GLN A 858 1.33 -10.56 -27.89
N VAL A 859 1.06 -10.37 -29.17
CA VAL A 859 1.48 -9.20 -29.94
C VAL A 859 0.30 -8.23 -30.02
N PHE A 860 0.52 -6.98 -29.66
CA PHE A 860 -0.47 -5.91 -29.75
C PHE A 860 -0.31 -5.10 -31.03
N PRO A 861 -1.40 -4.60 -31.62
CA PRO A 861 -2.81 -5.01 -31.48
C PRO A 861 -3.06 -6.31 -32.19
N ILE A 862 -3.98 -7.13 -31.71
CA ILE A 862 -4.35 -8.36 -32.36
C ILE A 862 -5.60 -8.14 -33.20
N ALA A 863 -5.39 -7.65 -34.40
CA ALA A 863 -6.26 -7.94 -35.51
C ALA A 863 -5.45 -8.80 -36.45
N THR A 864 -5.74 -10.09 -36.52
CA THR A 864 -5.13 -10.92 -37.57
C THR A 864 -5.88 -10.63 -38.85
N SER A 865 -5.13 -10.31 -39.90
CA SER A 865 -5.69 -10.13 -41.26
C SER A 865 -6.43 -11.38 -41.77
N GLU A 866 -6.18 -12.53 -41.14
CA GLU A 866 -6.78 -13.81 -41.52
C GLU A 866 -8.11 -14.08 -40.84
N GLU A 867 -8.27 -13.63 -39.54
CA GLU A 867 -9.48 -13.92 -38.77
C GLU A 867 -10.50 -12.77 -38.75
N LYS A 868 -10.09 -11.57 -39.13
CA LYS A 868 -10.94 -10.34 -39.09
C LYS A 868 -11.62 -10.14 -37.75
N LEU A 869 -10.99 -10.58 -36.68
CA LEU A 869 -11.50 -10.54 -35.33
C LEU A 869 -10.63 -9.66 -34.45
N LEU A 870 -11.24 -8.68 -33.78
CA LEU A 870 -10.62 -7.94 -32.69
C LEU A 870 -11.27 -8.40 -31.38
N ARG A 871 -10.45 -8.81 -30.41
CA ARG A 871 -10.93 -9.14 -29.07
C ARG A 871 -10.54 -8.04 -28.09
N LEU A 872 -11.53 -7.60 -27.32
CA LEU A 872 -11.33 -6.67 -26.22
C LEU A 872 -11.50 -7.44 -24.93
N SER A 873 -10.55 -7.29 -24.02
CA SER A 873 -10.59 -7.90 -22.68
C SER A 873 -10.71 -6.82 -21.63
N GLY A 874 -11.51 -7.06 -20.64
CA GLY A 874 -11.73 -6.13 -19.55
C GLY A 874 -12.76 -6.68 -18.56
N ARG A 875 -13.29 -5.82 -17.74
CA ARG A 875 -14.34 -6.18 -16.80
C ARG A 875 -15.47 -5.16 -16.81
N TYR A 876 -16.60 -5.55 -16.24
CA TYR A 876 -17.79 -4.69 -16.10
C TYR A 876 -18.39 -4.21 -17.44
N PHE A 877 -18.16 -4.94 -18.51
CA PHE A 877 -18.76 -4.60 -19.79
C PHE A 877 -20.26 -4.85 -19.86
N GLY A 878 -20.79 -5.69 -18.96
CA GLY A 878 -22.17 -6.14 -19.04
C GLY A 878 -22.46 -7.03 -20.26
N LYS A 879 -23.58 -7.73 -20.23
CA LYS A 879 -23.99 -8.58 -21.35
C LYS A 879 -24.41 -7.80 -22.59
N ASP A 880 -24.69 -6.51 -22.41
CA ASP A 880 -25.25 -5.59 -23.41
C ASP A 880 -24.23 -4.55 -23.89
N ALA A 881 -22.95 -4.84 -23.75
CA ALA A 881 -21.90 -3.89 -24.10
C ALA A 881 -21.89 -3.55 -25.61
N TRP A 882 -21.67 -2.27 -25.91
CA TRP A 882 -21.61 -1.78 -27.27
C TRP A 882 -20.24 -1.22 -27.55
N VAL A 883 -19.62 -1.61 -28.64
CA VAL A 883 -18.34 -1.06 -29.08
C VAL A 883 -18.54 -0.24 -30.35
N PHE A 884 -17.86 0.91 -30.39
CA PHE A 884 -17.91 1.80 -31.54
C PHE A 884 -16.49 2.16 -31.95
N VAL A 885 -16.18 1.97 -33.21
CA VAL A 885 -14.90 2.30 -33.83
C VAL A 885 -15.09 3.47 -34.77
N ASP A 886 -14.39 4.58 -34.56
CA ASP A 886 -14.54 5.83 -35.32
C ASP A 886 -15.99 6.31 -35.44
N GLY A 887 -16.74 6.21 -34.35
CA GLY A 887 -18.14 6.64 -34.32
C GLY A 887 -19.12 5.73 -35.04
N LYS A 888 -18.68 4.62 -35.60
CA LYS A 888 -19.55 3.61 -36.23
C LYS A 888 -19.69 2.40 -35.32
N ARG A 889 -20.91 1.95 -35.16
CA ARG A 889 -21.20 0.69 -34.46
C ARG A 889 -20.65 -0.46 -35.27
N VAL A 890 -19.85 -1.33 -34.64
CA VAL A 890 -19.35 -2.56 -35.26
C VAL A 890 -20.09 -3.76 -34.67
N ALA A 891 -20.45 -4.72 -35.50
CA ALA A 891 -21.10 -5.94 -35.03
C ALA A 891 -20.12 -6.82 -34.25
N GLY A 892 -20.58 -7.46 -33.16
CA GLY A 892 -19.76 -8.36 -32.39
C GLY A 892 -20.57 -9.12 -31.34
N SER A 893 -19.97 -10.10 -30.71
CA SER A 893 -20.55 -10.91 -29.64
C SER A 893 -19.74 -10.81 -28.37
N VAL A 894 -20.41 -10.84 -27.24
CA VAL A 894 -19.74 -11.01 -25.95
C VAL A 894 -19.33 -12.47 -25.81
N ASP A 895 -18.04 -12.72 -25.59
CA ASP A 895 -17.53 -14.06 -25.29
C ASP A 895 -17.82 -14.41 -23.82
N GLU A 896 -17.60 -15.67 -23.47
CA GLU A 896 -17.82 -16.17 -22.12
C GLU A 896 -17.10 -15.35 -21.06
N GLN A 897 -17.79 -15.14 -19.97
CA GLN A 897 -17.30 -14.48 -18.79
C GLN A 897 -16.35 -15.43 -18.03
N GLN A 898 -15.12 -15.01 -17.81
CA GLN A 898 -14.19 -15.67 -16.89
C GLN A 898 -14.09 -14.84 -15.62
N GLY A 899 -14.79 -15.23 -14.57
CA GLY A 899 -14.90 -14.40 -13.38
C GLY A 899 -15.48 -13.02 -13.69
N ASP A 900 -14.72 -11.96 -13.36
CA ASP A 900 -15.09 -10.58 -13.72
C ASP A 900 -14.60 -10.16 -15.12
N ALA A 901 -13.80 -10.97 -15.75
CA ALA A 901 -13.26 -10.66 -17.06
C ALA A 901 -14.24 -11.08 -18.16
N VAL A 902 -14.49 -10.18 -19.09
CA VAL A 902 -15.36 -10.40 -20.23
C VAL A 902 -14.57 -10.16 -21.50
N GLY A 903 -14.65 -11.09 -22.42
CA GLY A 903 -14.14 -10.93 -23.79
C GLY A 903 -15.26 -10.47 -24.73
N ILE A 904 -14.95 -9.49 -25.57
CA ILE A 904 -15.83 -9.06 -26.65
C ILE A 904 -15.15 -9.41 -27.96
N ARG A 905 -15.80 -10.24 -28.76
CA ARG A 905 -15.33 -10.60 -30.11
C ARG A 905 -15.97 -9.68 -31.14
N LEU A 906 -15.17 -9.05 -31.96
CA LEU A 906 -15.61 -8.11 -32.98
C LEU A 906 -15.29 -8.67 -34.37
N GLU A 907 -16.24 -8.65 -35.27
CA GLU A 907 -16.01 -8.82 -36.70
C GLU A 907 -15.62 -7.47 -37.30
N ILE A 908 -14.40 -7.35 -37.81
CA ILE A 908 -13.86 -6.12 -38.37
C ILE A 908 -14.05 -6.15 -39.92
#